data_a4f2099bff62a948250fa3d3ac775336
#
_entry.id   a4f2099bff62a948250fa3d3ac775336
#
_cell.length_a   1.000
_cell.length_b   1.000
_cell.length_c   1.000
_cell.angle_alpha   90.00
_cell.angle_beta   90.00
_cell.angle_gamma   90.00
#
_symmetry.space_group_name_H-M   'P 1'
#
loop_
_entity.id
_entity.type
_entity.pdbx_description
1 polymer ?
#
loop_
_entity_poly.entity_id
_entity_poly.type
_entity_poly.pdbx_seq_one_letter_code
_entity_poly.pdbx_strand_id
1 'polypeptide(L)'
;MIAVLGVYQPAWHGDFVWEDELYANTNPLLSATDGLRRIWFSFDSPAQYFPLTHTVFRLGKGWLGAQPTSLHLVNILCHAGASLVLWRLLQRLRVPGAWLGAALFALHPVQVESVAQISELKNVLMGLCFIASLYFWVVYREKRRTYNWLASFGCYLLALAAKSTACVLPAALLLILWLRKERISRKSVLELLPFLLASVVSALTALAWEKLHNTADWIVNSSGWIERLLIASRAVFFYLGKLVWPGGLTFNYPGWDISRFHPTDYLWLLAVLLLAGVVYLARRRLGRGPEVVLLFFVGALSPLLGFVGVYTFRYTYVADHYQYLACIGPLALFAAGCDWAARGRRYVSLVLAACILTVLSWLTWSQSHIYKSGEALWLDTIRKNPGSWMAENNYGIILRSRGKLQTALAHFQRSYDLAPNNPEGARNVGLSYLELHQPGSAIPYLQQAARINPRDPKGGRDLARGLLESGRSAEAIDKLNDVLALDPNDAKAHTLMASALLTEGRYEETRSHLRAALALQPDDIETQTQLANLSLQLRQYGEAAELLRQIVARRPDDADALKNYAWLLATAPDAGVRNGARAVELAERARAGAPQNPFIQATLAAAYAEAGQFHEARLTAEAALQFADQNNLGALANLLRQEIALSENSQAYRDVR
;
A
#
# COMPACT_ATOMS: atom_id res chain seq x y z
N MET A 1 -28.97 8.08 -8.01
CA MET A 1 -28.21 8.35 -6.79
C MET A 1 -28.58 7.44 -5.63
N ILE A 2 -29.81 7.44 -5.14
CA ILE A 2 -30.24 6.59 -4.01
C ILE A 2 -29.90 5.11 -4.23
N ALA A 3 -30.18 4.56 -5.42
CA ALA A 3 -29.85 3.17 -5.76
C ALA A 3 -28.33 2.88 -5.67
N VAL A 4 -27.48 3.80 -6.16
CA VAL A 4 -26.02 3.66 -6.06
C VAL A 4 -25.60 3.65 -4.60
N LEU A 5 -26.06 4.59 -3.79
CA LEU A 5 -25.79 4.59 -2.35
C LEU A 5 -26.23 3.29 -1.69
N GLY A 6 -27.41 2.77 -2.02
CA GLY A 6 -27.93 1.53 -1.44
C GLY A 6 -27.11 0.29 -1.80
N VAL A 7 -26.71 0.12 -3.07
CA VAL A 7 -25.98 -1.09 -3.50
C VAL A 7 -24.52 -1.11 -3.03
N TYR A 8 -23.93 0.06 -2.76
CA TYR A 8 -22.57 0.16 -2.23
C TYR A 8 -22.54 0.33 -0.70
N GLN A 9 -23.71 0.25 -0.02
CA GLN A 9 -23.79 0.36 1.45
C GLN A 9 -22.81 -0.58 2.20
N PRO A 10 -22.56 -1.83 1.77
CA PRO A 10 -21.61 -2.69 2.46
C PRO A 10 -20.17 -2.14 2.51
N ALA A 11 -19.76 -1.35 1.52
CA ALA A 11 -18.45 -0.74 1.48
C ALA A 11 -18.32 0.54 2.34
N TRP A 12 -19.44 1.18 2.78
CA TRP A 12 -19.38 2.45 3.52
C TRP A 12 -18.54 2.39 4.78
N HIS A 13 -18.61 1.27 5.50
CA HIS A 13 -17.91 1.04 6.76
C HIS A 13 -16.75 0.05 6.58
N GLY A 14 -16.24 -0.07 5.35
CA GLY A 14 -15.07 -0.88 5.05
C GLY A 14 -13.79 -0.25 5.61
N ASP A 15 -12.80 -1.11 5.86
CA ASP A 15 -11.44 -0.71 6.20
C ASP A 15 -10.63 -0.38 4.94
N PHE A 16 -9.40 0.11 5.13
CA PHE A 16 -8.43 0.17 4.05
C PHE A 16 -8.09 -1.23 3.55
N VAL A 17 -8.11 -1.42 2.23
CA VAL A 17 -7.74 -2.68 1.59
C VAL A 17 -6.61 -2.46 0.59
N TRP A 18 -5.65 -3.39 0.54
CA TRP A 18 -4.53 -3.38 -0.42
C TRP A 18 -3.76 -2.04 -0.39
N GLU A 19 -3.72 -1.33 -1.53
CA GLU A 19 -2.98 -0.07 -1.68
C GLU A 19 -3.63 1.13 -0.97
N ASP A 20 -4.84 0.99 -0.43
CA ASP A 20 -5.58 2.11 0.16
C ASP A 20 -4.78 2.80 1.26
N GLU A 21 -4.08 2.01 2.09
CA GLU A 21 -3.22 2.53 3.15
C GLU A 21 -2.11 3.42 2.60
N LEU A 22 -1.44 2.98 1.53
CA LEU A 22 -0.37 3.73 0.88
C LEU A 22 -0.88 5.01 0.22
N TYR A 23 -2.04 4.95 -0.45
CA TYR A 23 -2.57 6.10 -1.18
C TYR A 23 -3.19 7.15 -0.26
N ALA A 24 -3.96 6.72 0.75
CA ALA A 24 -4.87 7.58 1.49
C ALA A 24 -4.43 7.91 2.92
N ASN A 25 -3.51 7.12 3.51
CA ASN A 25 -3.12 7.28 4.91
C ASN A 25 -1.62 7.47 5.12
N THR A 26 -0.77 6.53 4.69
CA THR A 26 0.67 6.50 5.01
C THR A 26 1.54 7.30 4.04
N ASN A 27 1.00 7.79 2.92
CA ASN A 27 1.75 8.64 2.00
C ASN A 27 2.23 9.93 2.71
N PRO A 28 3.56 10.14 2.85
CA PRO A 28 4.11 11.29 3.59
C PRO A 28 3.71 12.64 2.97
N LEU A 29 3.44 12.69 1.66
CA LEU A 29 3.03 13.93 0.99
C LEU A 29 1.65 14.44 1.44
N LEU A 30 0.82 13.56 2.03
CA LEU A 30 -0.50 13.97 2.52
C LEU A 30 -0.41 14.84 3.78
N SER A 31 0.66 14.75 4.55
CA SER A 31 0.86 15.47 5.81
C SER A 31 1.98 16.53 5.75
N ALA A 32 2.87 16.46 4.75
CA ALA A 32 3.99 17.39 4.60
C ALA A 32 3.49 18.84 4.37
N THR A 33 4.18 19.84 4.93
CA THR A 33 3.84 21.25 4.78
C THR A 33 3.89 21.70 3.32
N ASP A 34 4.88 21.23 2.56
CA ASP A 34 5.06 21.45 1.13
C ASP A 34 4.38 20.40 0.24
N GLY A 35 3.61 19.49 0.84
CA GLY A 35 3.05 18.31 0.19
C GLY A 35 2.23 18.60 -1.06
N LEU A 36 1.40 19.65 -1.08
CA LEU A 36 0.62 20.01 -2.27
C LEU A 36 1.53 20.41 -3.45
N ARG A 37 2.59 21.17 -3.19
CA ARG A 37 3.58 21.52 -4.22
C ARG A 37 4.26 20.26 -4.78
N ARG A 38 4.67 19.35 -3.90
CA ARG A 38 5.33 18.09 -4.29
C ARG A 38 4.38 17.15 -5.03
N ILE A 39 3.12 17.04 -4.65
CA ILE A 39 2.10 16.28 -5.36
C ILE A 39 1.98 16.71 -6.83
N TRP A 40 2.08 18.01 -7.13
CA TRP A 40 1.88 18.53 -8.48
C TRP A 40 3.17 18.71 -9.30
N PHE A 41 4.34 18.88 -8.64
CA PHE A 41 5.55 19.32 -9.31
C PHE A 41 6.78 18.45 -9.01
N SER A 42 6.60 17.25 -8.40
CA SER A 42 7.67 16.28 -8.22
C SER A 42 7.22 14.85 -8.53
N PHE A 43 8.16 13.92 -8.60
CA PHE A 43 7.91 12.50 -8.80
C PHE A 43 8.21 11.67 -7.54
N ASP A 44 8.31 12.29 -6.39
CA ASP A 44 8.65 11.63 -5.12
C ASP A 44 7.45 11.03 -4.37
N SER A 45 6.28 10.96 -5.01
CA SER A 45 5.15 10.20 -4.48
C SER A 45 5.47 8.70 -4.46
N PRO A 46 5.27 7.98 -3.33
CA PRO A 46 5.49 6.54 -3.26
C PRO A 46 4.48 5.73 -4.09
N ALA A 47 3.33 6.32 -4.37
CA ALA A 47 2.32 5.81 -5.30
C ALA A 47 2.50 6.49 -6.67
N GLN A 48 1.80 6.03 -7.69
CA GLN A 48 1.87 6.59 -9.05
C GLN A 48 1.59 8.10 -9.10
N TYR A 49 1.99 8.77 -10.20
CA TYR A 49 1.78 10.20 -10.38
C TYR A 49 0.33 10.53 -10.79
N PHE A 50 -0.52 10.77 -9.79
CA PHE A 50 -1.94 11.14 -9.94
C PHE A 50 -2.25 12.38 -9.09
N PRO A 51 -1.80 13.59 -9.51
CA PRO A 51 -1.81 14.77 -8.65
C PRO A 51 -3.20 15.17 -8.16
N LEU A 52 -4.25 15.07 -8.98
CA LEU A 52 -5.61 15.38 -8.53
C LEU A 52 -6.11 14.38 -7.49
N THR A 53 -5.88 13.09 -7.70
CA THR A 53 -6.27 12.03 -6.75
C THR A 53 -5.58 12.21 -5.40
N HIS A 54 -4.28 12.44 -5.39
CA HIS A 54 -3.54 12.71 -4.15
C HIS A 54 -3.96 14.03 -3.49
N THR A 55 -4.36 15.02 -4.26
CA THR A 55 -4.94 16.27 -3.72
C THR A 55 -6.23 15.99 -2.97
N VAL A 56 -7.14 15.16 -3.54
CA VAL A 56 -8.38 14.77 -2.85
C VAL A 56 -8.10 13.98 -1.58
N PHE A 57 -7.14 13.03 -1.59
CA PHE A 57 -6.74 12.32 -0.38
C PHE A 57 -6.13 13.26 0.69
N ARG A 58 -5.30 14.21 0.29
CA ARG A 58 -4.75 15.22 1.20
C ARG A 58 -5.84 16.06 1.87
N LEU A 59 -6.82 16.53 1.08
CA LEU A 59 -7.96 17.28 1.60
C LEU A 59 -8.83 16.41 2.52
N GLY A 60 -9.07 15.15 2.13
CA GLY A 60 -9.78 14.17 2.96
C GLY A 60 -9.08 13.92 4.29
N LYS A 61 -7.76 13.78 4.29
CA LYS A 61 -6.98 13.61 5.51
C LYS A 61 -7.04 14.87 6.40
N GLY A 62 -6.94 16.05 5.81
CA GLY A 62 -6.97 17.32 6.56
C GLY A 62 -8.34 17.66 7.13
N TRP A 63 -9.42 17.40 6.41
CA TRP A 63 -10.79 17.83 6.80
C TRP A 63 -11.62 16.71 7.44
N LEU A 64 -11.39 15.45 7.04
CA LEU A 64 -12.21 14.30 7.42
C LEU A 64 -11.42 13.29 8.27
N GLY A 65 -10.16 13.59 8.62
CA GLY A 65 -9.32 12.75 9.47
C GLY A 65 -8.90 11.43 8.84
N ALA A 66 -8.86 11.33 7.50
CA ALA A 66 -8.56 10.09 6.74
C ALA A 66 -9.44 8.89 7.16
N GLN A 67 -10.69 9.15 7.55
CA GLN A 67 -11.61 8.07 7.90
C GLN A 67 -11.99 7.27 6.64
N PRO A 68 -11.86 5.93 6.63
CA PRO A 68 -12.20 5.09 5.47
C PRO A 68 -13.62 5.37 4.96
N THR A 69 -14.60 5.48 5.86
CA THR A 69 -16.01 5.75 5.53
C THR A 69 -16.18 7.00 4.67
N SER A 70 -15.51 8.09 5.01
CA SER A 70 -15.62 9.34 4.25
C SER A 70 -15.01 9.22 2.85
N LEU A 71 -13.90 8.48 2.72
CA LEU A 71 -13.24 8.26 1.45
C LEU A 71 -14.05 7.32 0.54
N HIS A 72 -14.67 6.26 1.09
CA HIS A 72 -15.61 5.43 0.35
C HIS A 72 -16.79 6.26 -0.19
N LEU A 73 -17.36 7.15 0.63
CA LEU A 73 -18.45 8.03 0.17
C LEU A 73 -18.02 8.96 -0.97
N VAL A 74 -16.80 9.47 -0.96
CA VAL A 74 -16.26 10.27 -2.08
C VAL A 74 -16.25 9.44 -3.37
N ASN A 75 -15.75 8.20 -3.34
CA ASN A 75 -15.77 7.30 -4.50
C ASN A 75 -17.19 7.06 -5.02
N ILE A 76 -18.10 6.71 -4.12
CA ILE A 76 -19.51 6.43 -4.46
C ILE A 76 -20.19 7.66 -5.06
N LEU A 77 -19.95 8.84 -4.50
CA LEU A 77 -20.52 10.09 -5.02
C LEU A 77 -19.93 10.47 -6.38
N CYS A 78 -18.62 10.28 -6.59
CA CYS A 78 -17.99 10.46 -7.91
C CYS A 78 -18.60 9.53 -8.95
N HIS A 79 -18.79 8.25 -8.63
CA HIS A 79 -19.42 7.28 -9.52
C HIS A 79 -20.90 7.60 -9.82
N ALA A 80 -21.66 8.00 -8.80
CA ALA A 80 -23.04 8.46 -8.98
C ALA A 80 -23.12 9.70 -9.87
N GLY A 81 -22.20 10.67 -9.67
CA GLY A 81 -22.05 11.85 -10.50
C GLY A 81 -21.72 11.49 -11.95
N ALA A 82 -20.74 10.60 -12.16
CA ALA A 82 -20.36 10.07 -13.48
C ALA A 82 -21.56 9.45 -14.20
N SER A 83 -22.36 8.66 -13.48
CA SER A 83 -23.56 8.01 -14.03
C SER A 83 -24.64 9.02 -14.46
N LEU A 84 -24.84 10.10 -13.68
CA LEU A 84 -25.77 11.17 -14.02
C LEU A 84 -25.32 11.97 -15.25
N VAL A 85 -24.02 12.30 -15.32
CA VAL A 85 -23.46 13.00 -16.49
C VAL A 85 -23.50 12.10 -17.72
N LEU A 86 -23.25 10.78 -17.56
CA LEU A 86 -23.39 9.79 -18.63
C LEU A 86 -24.82 9.74 -19.16
N TRP A 87 -25.81 9.72 -18.28
CA TRP A 87 -27.21 9.77 -18.71
C TRP A 87 -27.48 10.99 -19.59
N ARG A 88 -27.03 12.18 -19.17
CA ARG A 88 -27.19 13.43 -19.94
C ARG A 88 -26.43 13.40 -21.28
N LEU A 89 -25.24 12.79 -21.30
CA LEU A 89 -24.44 12.60 -22.51
C LEU A 89 -25.19 11.70 -23.51
N LEU A 90 -25.66 10.51 -23.07
CA LEU A 90 -26.37 9.56 -23.91
C LEU A 90 -27.68 10.16 -24.47
N GLN A 91 -28.42 10.95 -23.68
CA GLN A 91 -29.59 11.71 -24.15
C GLN A 91 -29.24 12.69 -25.28
N ARG A 92 -28.12 13.44 -25.16
CA ARG A 92 -27.69 14.36 -26.21
C ARG A 92 -27.19 13.65 -27.46
N LEU A 93 -26.59 12.48 -27.29
CA LEU A 93 -26.21 11.62 -28.42
C LEU A 93 -27.41 10.90 -29.04
N ARG A 94 -28.61 11.09 -28.49
CA ARG A 94 -29.87 10.46 -28.92
C ARG A 94 -29.79 8.93 -28.91
N VAL A 95 -29.10 8.35 -27.93
CA VAL A 95 -29.02 6.91 -27.74
C VAL A 95 -30.35 6.41 -27.19
N PRO A 96 -31.04 5.46 -27.86
CA PRO A 96 -32.25 4.83 -27.31
C PRO A 96 -31.96 4.15 -25.98
N GLY A 97 -32.88 4.20 -25.01
CA GLY A 97 -32.65 3.63 -23.69
C GLY A 97 -31.55 4.34 -22.87
N ALA A 98 -31.25 5.64 -23.12
CA ALA A 98 -30.16 6.41 -22.50
C ALA A 98 -30.14 6.31 -20.96
N TRP A 99 -31.32 6.33 -20.30
CA TRP A 99 -31.41 6.20 -18.85
C TRP A 99 -31.00 4.79 -18.38
N LEU A 100 -31.41 3.75 -19.14
CA LEU A 100 -31.05 2.37 -18.85
C LEU A 100 -29.55 2.15 -19.02
N GLY A 101 -28.94 2.70 -20.09
CA GLY A 101 -27.49 2.63 -20.29
C GLY A 101 -26.69 3.23 -19.13
N ALA A 102 -27.12 4.39 -18.62
CA ALA A 102 -26.52 4.99 -17.45
C ALA A 102 -26.80 4.21 -16.15
N ALA A 103 -27.99 3.65 -15.99
CA ALA A 103 -28.34 2.83 -14.83
C ALA A 103 -27.56 1.49 -14.83
N LEU A 104 -27.36 0.88 -15.99
CA LEU A 104 -26.48 -0.28 -16.14
C LEU A 104 -25.04 0.06 -15.74
N PHE A 105 -24.49 1.17 -16.21
CA PHE A 105 -23.16 1.63 -15.79
C PHE A 105 -23.09 1.83 -14.28
N ALA A 106 -24.13 2.42 -13.67
CA ALA A 106 -24.17 2.73 -12.24
C ALA A 106 -24.26 1.49 -11.33
N LEU A 107 -24.92 0.42 -11.81
CA LEU A 107 -25.32 -0.71 -10.97
C LEU A 107 -24.70 -2.04 -11.43
N HIS A 108 -23.75 -2.01 -12.39
CA HIS A 108 -23.11 -3.23 -12.88
C HIS A 108 -22.02 -3.72 -11.91
N PRO A 109 -21.99 -5.01 -11.54
CA PRO A 109 -21.02 -5.54 -10.58
C PRO A 109 -19.55 -5.34 -10.96
N VAL A 110 -19.20 -5.22 -12.23
CA VAL A 110 -17.83 -4.94 -12.70
C VAL A 110 -17.29 -3.58 -12.22
N GLN A 111 -18.16 -2.68 -11.75
CA GLN A 111 -17.74 -1.38 -11.21
C GLN A 111 -17.33 -1.46 -9.74
N VAL A 112 -17.62 -2.57 -9.06
CA VAL A 112 -17.46 -2.67 -7.60
C VAL A 112 -16.00 -2.42 -7.20
N GLU A 113 -15.04 -3.01 -7.89
CA GLU A 113 -13.62 -2.78 -7.61
C GLU A 113 -13.26 -1.29 -7.69
N SER A 114 -13.68 -0.60 -8.76
CA SER A 114 -13.41 0.83 -8.93
C SER A 114 -14.10 1.74 -7.90
N VAL A 115 -15.27 1.33 -7.37
CA VAL A 115 -16.09 2.18 -6.51
C VAL A 115 -15.87 1.86 -5.03
N ALA A 116 -15.73 0.59 -4.68
CA ALA A 116 -15.61 0.12 -3.31
C ALA A 116 -14.17 0.21 -2.78
N GLN A 117 -13.14 0.14 -3.61
CA GLN A 117 -11.76 0.32 -3.21
C GLN A 117 -11.39 1.80 -3.17
N ILE A 118 -10.85 2.28 -2.05
CA ILE A 118 -10.56 3.71 -1.83
C ILE A 118 -9.50 4.22 -2.81
N SER A 119 -8.42 3.47 -3.02
CA SER A 119 -7.33 3.86 -3.93
C SER A 119 -7.76 3.96 -5.39
N GLU A 120 -8.88 3.32 -5.77
CA GLU A 120 -9.49 3.44 -7.09
C GLU A 120 -10.31 4.75 -7.28
N LEU A 121 -10.27 5.67 -6.31
CA LEU A 121 -10.70 7.06 -6.53
C LEU A 121 -10.12 7.63 -7.83
N LYS A 122 -8.89 7.23 -8.18
CA LYS A 122 -8.25 7.58 -9.46
C LYS A 122 -9.13 7.23 -10.68
N ASN A 123 -9.83 6.08 -10.64
CA ASN A 123 -10.70 5.64 -11.73
C ASN A 123 -12.04 6.38 -11.75
N VAL A 124 -12.72 6.49 -10.61
CA VAL A 124 -14.06 7.10 -10.56
C VAL A 124 -13.98 8.62 -10.79
N LEU A 125 -12.95 9.27 -10.27
CA LEU A 125 -12.70 10.70 -10.46
C LEU A 125 -12.32 11.00 -11.91
N MET A 126 -11.40 10.20 -12.48
CA MET A 126 -11.04 10.27 -13.89
C MET A 126 -12.27 10.05 -14.77
N GLY A 127 -13.10 9.05 -14.48
CA GLY A 127 -14.31 8.75 -15.24
C GLY A 127 -15.34 9.87 -15.21
N LEU A 128 -15.58 10.46 -14.04
CA LEU A 128 -16.46 11.63 -13.91
C LEU A 128 -15.98 12.80 -14.80
N CYS A 129 -14.70 13.14 -14.69
CA CYS A 129 -14.11 14.23 -15.47
C CYS A 129 -14.06 13.90 -16.98
N PHE A 130 -13.76 12.65 -17.35
CA PHE A 130 -13.76 12.19 -18.73
C PHE A 130 -15.16 12.31 -19.38
N ILE A 131 -16.19 11.78 -18.72
CA ILE A 131 -17.57 11.82 -19.20
C ILE A 131 -18.08 13.26 -19.25
N ALA A 132 -17.72 14.08 -18.27
CA ALA A 132 -18.04 15.53 -18.28
C ALA A 132 -17.38 16.23 -19.47
N SER A 133 -16.13 15.92 -19.78
CA SER A 133 -15.44 16.44 -20.97
C SER A 133 -16.17 16.07 -22.25
N LEU A 134 -16.59 14.81 -22.42
CA LEU A 134 -17.39 14.36 -23.58
C LEU A 134 -18.72 15.13 -23.64
N TYR A 135 -19.40 15.32 -22.52
CA TYR A 135 -20.65 16.06 -22.45
C TYR A 135 -20.49 17.52 -22.90
N PHE A 136 -19.51 18.22 -22.36
CA PHE A 136 -19.26 19.63 -22.73
C PHE A 136 -18.79 19.77 -24.19
N TRP A 137 -18.04 18.79 -24.71
CA TRP A 137 -17.69 18.72 -26.13
C TRP A 137 -18.95 18.63 -27.00
N VAL A 138 -19.88 17.73 -26.70
CA VAL A 138 -21.14 17.60 -27.43
C VAL A 138 -21.93 18.90 -27.39
N VAL A 139 -22.04 19.53 -26.20
CA VAL A 139 -22.70 20.84 -26.04
C VAL A 139 -21.99 21.92 -26.86
N TYR A 140 -20.66 21.92 -26.90
CA TYR A 140 -19.88 22.82 -27.74
C TYR A 140 -20.22 22.65 -29.22
N ARG A 141 -20.26 21.42 -29.68
CA ARG A 141 -20.61 21.13 -31.09
C ARG A 141 -22.02 21.59 -31.47
N GLU A 142 -22.95 21.56 -30.52
CA GLU A 142 -24.32 22.02 -30.72
C GLU A 142 -24.47 23.54 -30.65
N LYS A 143 -23.87 24.18 -29.67
CA LYS A 143 -24.08 25.61 -29.36
C LYS A 143 -22.98 26.52 -29.85
N ARG A 144 -21.79 25.98 -30.21
CA ARG A 144 -20.60 26.72 -30.68
C ARG A 144 -20.10 27.82 -29.73
N ARG A 145 -20.38 27.72 -28.43
CA ARG A 145 -19.93 28.67 -27.40
C ARG A 145 -18.58 28.22 -26.83
N THR A 146 -17.57 29.08 -26.90
CA THR A 146 -16.18 28.80 -26.49
C THR A 146 -16.05 28.32 -25.06
N TYR A 147 -16.89 28.80 -24.12
CA TYR A 147 -16.84 28.35 -22.73
C TYR A 147 -17.14 26.85 -22.60
N ASN A 148 -17.95 26.24 -23.48
CA ASN A 148 -18.18 24.79 -23.47
C ASN A 148 -16.94 24.02 -23.94
N TRP A 149 -16.20 24.57 -24.91
CA TRP A 149 -14.92 23.99 -25.31
C TRP A 149 -13.91 24.07 -24.17
N LEU A 150 -13.79 25.25 -23.52
CA LEU A 150 -12.92 25.41 -22.36
C LEU A 150 -13.33 24.48 -21.21
N ALA A 151 -14.61 24.31 -20.92
CA ALA A 151 -15.11 23.39 -19.92
C ALA A 151 -14.75 21.91 -20.27
N SER A 152 -14.90 21.54 -21.56
CA SER A 152 -14.49 20.21 -22.03
C SER A 152 -12.99 19.99 -21.82
N PHE A 153 -12.16 20.94 -22.23
CA PHE A 153 -10.71 20.85 -22.10
C PHE A 153 -10.28 20.87 -20.62
N GLY A 154 -10.87 21.73 -19.80
CA GLY A 154 -10.62 21.78 -18.35
C GLY A 154 -10.96 20.47 -17.65
N CYS A 155 -12.14 19.89 -17.93
CA CYS A 155 -12.50 18.57 -17.42
C CYS A 155 -11.52 17.48 -17.89
N TYR A 156 -11.02 17.57 -19.12
CA TYR A 156 -10.03 16.64 -19.62
C TYR A 156 -8.69 16.74 -18.87
N LEU A 157 -8.19 17.94 -18.62
CA LEU A 157 -6.98 18.13 -17.82
C LEU A 157 -7.13 17.56 -16.41
N LEU A 158 -8.30 17.73 -15.79
CA LEU A 158 -8.61 17.11 -14.50
C LEU A 158 -8.65 15.57 -14.60
N ALA A 159 -9.20 15.02 -15.69
CA ALA A 159 -9.18 13.57 -15.91
C ALA A 159 -7.76 13.01 -16.02
N LEU A 160 -6.87 13.68 -16.78
CA LEU A 160 -5.45 13.31 -16.90
C LEU A 160 -4.72 13.42 -15.56
N ALA A 161 -5.02 14.45 -14.76
CA ALA A 161 -4.45 14.63 -13.43
C ALA A 161 -4.97 13.62 -12.40
N ALA A 162 -6.15 13.02 -12.65
CA ALA A 162 -6.69 11.94 -11.83
C ALA A 162 -6.08 10.57 -12.20
N LYS A 163 -5.98 10.26 -13.50
CA LYS A 163 -5.36 9.03 -14.03
C LYS A 163 -4.93 9.21 -15.48
N SER A 164 -3.69 8.87 -15.80
CA SER A 164 -3.10 9.05 -17.13
C SER A 164 -3.81 8.28 -18.27
N THR A 165 -4.54 7.18 -17.96
CA THR A 165 -5.33 6.41 -18.94
C THR A 165 -6.44 7.23 -19.61
N ALA A 166 -6.79 8.42 -19.08
CA ALA A 166 -7.66 9.38 -19.75
C ALA A 166 -7.09 9.89 -21.09
N CYS A 167 -5.83 9.64 -21.42
CA CYS A 167 -5.17 10.03 -22.67
C CYS A 167 -5.88 9.55 -23.95
N VAL A 168 -6.78 8.58 -23.85
CA VAL A 168 -7.62 8.07 -24.94
C VAL A 168 -8.78 9.02 -25.33
N LEU A 169 -9.04 10.07 -24.56
CA LEU A 169 -10.19 10.99 -24.78
C LEU A 169 -10.23 11.63 -26.17
N PRO A 170 -9.11 12.08 -26.81
CA PRO A 170 -9.17 12.64 -28.16
C PRO A 170 -9.72 11.68 -29.19
N ALA A 171 -9.41 10.37 -29.07
CA ALA A 171 -10.00 9.35 -29.91
C ALA A 171 -11.52 9.22 -29.69
N ALA A 172 -11.97 9.28 -28.44
CA ALA A 172 -13.39 9.27 -28.12
C ALA A 172 -14.13 10.51 -28.69
N LEU A 173 -13.49 11.69 -28.68
CA LEU A 173 -14.05 12.90 -29.29
C LEU A 173 -14.20 12.75 -30.80
N LEU A 174 -13.22 12.14 -31.49
CA LEU A 174 -13.29 11.82 -32.92
C LEU A 174 -14.41 10.81 -33.21
N LEU A 175 -14.57 9.78 -32.37
CA LEU A 175 -15.66 8.80 -32.51
C LEU A 175 -17.04 9.45 -32.38
N ILE A 176 -17.20 10.44 -31.49
CA ILE A 176 -18.44 11.22 -31.36
C ILE A 176 -18.72 11.99 -32.66
N LEU A 177 -17.73 12.66 -33.25
CA LEU A 177 -17.91 13.35 -34.54
C LEU A 177 -18.34 12.36 -35.63
N TRP A 178 -17.73 11.20 -35.67
CA TRP A 178 -18.05 10.15 -36.62
C TRP A 178 -19.46 9.56 -36.41
N LEU A 179 -19.86 9.30 -35.16
CA LEU A 179 -21.20 8.88 -34.79
C LEU A 179 -22.28 9.89 -35.27
N ARG A 180 -22.01 11.18 -35.09
CA ARG A 180 -22.89 12.28 -35.48
C ARG A 180 -22.83 12.58 -37.01
N LYS A 181 -22.03 11.85 -37.77
CA LYS A 181 -21.81 12.06 -39.22
C LYS A 181 -21.30 13.48 -39.54
N GLU A 182 -20.63 14.13 -38.58
CA GLU A 182 -20.01 15.44 -38.80
C GLU A 182 -18.75 15.28 -39.67
N ARG A 183 -18.50 16.25 -40.55
CA ARG A 183 -17.27 16.27 -41.34
C ARG A 183 -16.09 16.63 -40.49
N ILE A 184 -15.03 15.83 -40.52
CA ILE A 184 -13.74 16.13 -39.88
C ILE A 184 -13.01 17.14 -40.76
N SER A 185 -13.20 18.43 -40.43
CA SER A 185 -12.56 19.56 -41.14
C SER A 185 -11.24 19.94 -40.46
N ARG A 186 -10.42 20.76 -41.16
CA ARG A 186 -9.20 21.36 -40.55
C ARG A 186 -9.50 22.04 -39.23
N LYS A 187 -10.64 22.76 -39.12
CA LYS A 187 -11.09 23.40 -37.89
C LYS A 187 -11.31 22.34 -36.78
N SER A 188 -11.95 21.20 -37.06
CA SER A 188 -12.15 20.13 -36.10
C SER A 188 -10.83 19.55 -35.61
N VAL A 189 -9.83 19.42 -36.48
CA VAL A 189 -8.48 18.95 -36.12
C VAL A 189 -7.81 19.98 -35.19
N LEU A 190 -7.87 21.27 -35.51
CA LEU A 190 -7.30 22.33 -34.67
C LEU A 190 -7.99 22.42 -33.29
N GLU A 191 -9.32 22.20 -33.23
CA GLU A 191 -10.07 22.14 -31.97
C GLU A 191 -9.64 20.95 -31.09
N LEU A 192 -9.18 19.83 -31.69
CA LEU A 192 -8.73 18.62 -30.99
C LEU A 192 -7.23 18.63 -30.66
N LEU A 193 -6.44 19.47 -31.33
CA LEU A 193 -4.98 19.51 -31.15
C LEU A 193 -4.54 19.73 -29.70
N PRO A 194 -5.11 20.66 -28.90
CA PRO A 194 -4.76 20.82 -27.50
C PRO A 194 -5.02 19.55 -26.66
N PHE A 195 -6.10 18.82 -26.95
CA PHE A 195 -6.41 17.56 -26.27
C PHE A 195 -5.35 16.49 -26.61
N LEU A 196 -4.93 16.39 -27.88
CA LEU A 196 -3.90 15.46 -28.30
C LEU A 196 -2.54 15.78 -27.66
N LEU A 197 -2.16 17.07 -27.62
CA LEU A 197 -0.93 17.49 -26.97
C LEU A 197 -0.93 17.17 -25.47
N ALA A 198 -2.04 17.44 -24.79
CA ALA A 198 -2.19 17.07 -23.38
C ALA A 198 -2.10 15.56 -23.15
N SER A 199 -2.65 14.72 -24.06
CA SER A 199 -2.47 13.26 -24.03
C SER A 199 -1.02 12.86 -24.10
N VAL A 200 -0.26 13.41 -25.05
CA VAL A 200 1.15 13.10 -25.26
C VAL A 200 1.97 13.48 -24.02
N VAL A 201 1.76 14.69 -23.50
CA VAL A 201 2.44 15.15 -22.27
C VAL A 201 2.14 14.22 -21.11
N SER A 202 0.87 13.85 -20.87
CA SER A 202 0.49 12.96 -19.80
C SER A 202 1.09 11.55 -19.96
N ALA A 203 1.11 11.01 -21.18
CA ALA A 203 1.72 9.71 -21.45
C ALA A 203 3.23 9.72 -21.20
N LEU A 204 3.94 10.78 -21.66
CA LEU A 204 5.37 10.95 -21.40
C LEU A 204 5.68 11.10 -19.91
N THR A 205 4.84 11.85 -19.17
CA THR A 205 4.98 12.00 -17.72
C THR A 205 4.80 10.66 -16.99
N ALA A 206 3.81 9.86 -17.38
CA ALA A 206 3.59 8.54 -16.81
C ALA A 206 4.77 7.59 -17.09
N LEU A 207 5.27 7.56 -18.32
CA LEU A 207 6.45 6.75 -18.70
C LEU A 207 7.71 7.20 -17.95
N ALA A 208 7.91 8.50 -17.77
CA ALA A 208 9.03 9.04 -17.00
C ALA A 208 8.97 8.60 -15.53
N TRP A 209 7.77 8.65 -14.93
CA TRP A 209 7.56 8.18 -13.55
C TRP A 209 7.87 6.68 -13.40
N GLU A 210 7.31 5.84 -14.28
CA GLU A 210 7.54 4.38 -14.28
C GLU A 210 9.04 4.04 -14.42
N LYS A 211 9.76 4.76 -15.30
CA LYS A 211 11.19 4.58 -15.51
C LYS A 211 12.01 4.99 -14.27
N LEU A 212 11.67 6.10 -13.62
CA LEU A 212 12.37 6.58 -12.43
C LEU A 212 12.22 5.62 -11.24
N HIS A 213 11.08 4.93 -11.14
CA HIS A 213 10.78 4.02 -10.03
C HIS A 213 11.04 2.54 -10.36
N ASN A 214 11.59 2.23 -11.54
CA ASN A 214 11.90 0.86 -12.02
C ASN A 214 10.74 -0.13 -11.88
N THR A 215 9.50 0.34 -12.02
CA THR A 215 8.29 -0.48 -11.81
C THR A 215 7.96 -1.38 -13.00
N ALA A 216 8.44 -1.04 -14.20
CA ALA A 216 8.07 -1.68 -15.47
C ALA A 216 9.11 -2.65 -16.04
N ASP A 217 10.36 -2.63 -15.59
CA ASP A 217 11.49 -3.22 -16.31
C ASP A 217 11.43 -4.75 -16.50
N TRP A 218 10.77 -5.49 -15.64
CA TRP A 218 10.78 -6.95 -15.76
C TRP A 218 9.59 -7.54 -16.54
N ILE A 219 8.52 -6.79 -16.75
CA ILE A 219 7.32 -7.26 -17.46
C ILE A 219 7.45 -7.04 -18.97
N VAL A 220 8.06 -5.92 -19.36
CA VAL A 220 8.24 -5.56 -20.78
C VAL A 220 9.17 -6.55 -21.49
N ASN A 221 10.08 -7.18 -20.75
CA ASN A 221 11.09 -8.09 -21.31
C ASN A 221 10.65 -9.56 -21.38
N SER A 222 9.50 -9.95 -20.80
CA SER A 222 9.08 -11.36 -20.76
C SER A 222 8.16 -11.80 -21.89
N SER A 223 7.47 -10.87 -22.58
CA SER A 223 6.50 -11.22 -23.64
C SER A 223 6.82 -10.50 -24.95
N GLY A 224 6.89 -11.24 -26.05
CA GLY A 224 7.06 -10.70 -27.40
C GLY A 224 5.81 -9.96 -27.90
N TRP A 225 5.92 -9.24 -29.02
CA TRP A 225 4.80 -8.50 -29.61
C TRP A 225 3.62 -9.40 -30.00
N ILE A 226 3.89 -10.64 -30.39
CA ILE A 226 2.84 -11.61 -30.75
C ILE A 226 2.06 -12.01 -29.51
N GLU A 227 2.76 -12.38 -28.43
CA GLU A 227 2.12 -12.74 -27.15
C GLU A 227 1.27 -11.59 -26.62
N ARG A 228 1.75 -10.34 -26.72
CA ARG A 228 0.96 -9.15 -26.33
C ARG A 228 -0.31 -8.99 -27.15
N LEU A 229 -0.24 -9.24 -28.45
CA LEU A 229 -1.41 -9.21 -29.33
C LEU A 229 -2.43 -10.31 -28.96
N LEU A 230 -1.93 -11.50 -28.61
CA LEU A 230 -2.77 -12.62 -28.17
C LEU A 230 -3.42 -12.34 -26.80
N ILE A 231 -2.66 -11.80 -25.86
CA ILE A 231 -3.18 -11.33 -24.55
C ILE A 231 -4.29 -10.29 -24.76
N ALA A 232 -4.01 -9.26 -25.57
CA ALA A 232 -4.98 -8.20 -25.86
C ALA A 232 -6.27 -8.74 -26.49
N SER A 233 -6.17 -9.66 -27.44
CA SER A 233 -7.34 -10.25 -28.10
C SER A 233 -8.18 -11.07 -27.14
N ARG A 234 -7.56 -11.87 -26.27
CA ARG A 234 -8.26 -12.62 -25.22
C ARG A 234 -8.89 -11.69 -24.19
N ALA A 235 -8.20 -10.60 -23.78
CA ALA A 235 -8.71 -9.61 -22.83
C ALA A 235 -9.99 -8.92 -23.34
N VAL A 236 -10.09 -8.60 -24.65
CA VAL A 236 -11.31 -8.03 -25.24
C VAL A 236 -12.52 -8.92 -24.98
N PHE A 237 -12.41 -10.22 -25.22
CA PHE A 237 -13.51 -11.16 -24.97
C PHE A 237 -13.75 -11.45 -23.50
N PHE A 238 -12.68 -11.45 -22.69
CA PHE A 238 -12.83 -11.55 -21.24
C PHE A 238 -13.73 -10.43 -20.70
N TYR A 239 -13.45 -9.18 -21.05
CA TYR A 239 -14.22 -8.04 -20.58
C TYR A 239 -15.65 -8.03 -21.14
N LEU A 240 -15.85 -8.35 -22.42
CA LEU A 240 -17.20 -8.50 -22.98
C LEU A 240 -17.99 -9.61 -22.28
N GLY A 241 -17.32 -10.72 -21.95
CA GLY A 241 -17.93 -11.82 -21.21
C GLY A 241 -18.38 -11.41 -19.81
N LYS A 242 -17.54 -10.61 -19.09
CA LYS A 242 -17.89 -10.10 -17.76
C LYS A 242 -19.04 -9.08 -17.78
N LEU A 243 -19.21 -8.34 -18.86
CA LEU A 243 -20.38 -7.46 -19.03
C LEU A 243 -21.69 -8.22 -19.28
N VAL A 244 -21.62 -9.38 -19.93
CA VAL A 244 -22.80 -10.23 -20.16
C VAL A 244 -23.10 -11.12 -18.95
N TRP A 245 -22.05 -11.68 -18.35
CA TRP A 245 -22.16 -12.58 -17.21
C TRP A 245 -21.14 -12.18 -16.12
N PRO A 246 -21.51 -11.30 -15.18
CA PRO A 246 -20.62 -10.81 -14.14
C PRO A 246 -20.45 -11.81 -12.98
N GLY A 247 -20.27 -13.09 -13.30
CA GLY A 247 -19.98 -14.15 -12.34
C GLY A 247 -18.48 -14.32 -12.12
N GLY A 248 -18.08 -14.74 -10.90
CA GLY A 248 -16.68 -15.01 -10.57
C GLY A 248 -15.78 -13.79 -10.69
N LEU A 249 -16.30 -12.60 -10.38
CA LEU A 249 -15.46 -11.39 -10.26
C LEU A 249 -14.53 -11.56 -9.07
N THR A 250 -13.24 -11.32 -9.27
CA THR A 250 -12.20 -11.49 -8.24
C THR A 250 -11.15 -10.40 -8.37
N PHE A 251 -10.55 -10.05 -7.26
CA PHE A 251 -9.52 -9.01 -7.20
C PHE A 251 -8.27 -9.36 -8.01
N ASN A 252 -7.89 -10.64 -8.03
CA ASN A 252 -6.76 -11.13 -8.80
C ASN A 252 -7.19 -12.34 -9.65
N TYR A 253 -7.24 -12.16 -10.96
CA TYR A 253 -7.60 -13.21 -11.90
C TYR A 253 -6.43 -14.17 -12.14
N PRO A 254 -6.71 -15.46 -12.44
CA PRO A 254 -5.64 -16.40 -12.82
C PRO A 254 -4.83 -15.88 -14.01
N GLY A 255 -3.51 -16.06 -13.93
CA GLY A 255 -2.62 -15.80 -15.05
C GLY A 255 -2.95 -16.69 -16.25
N TRP A 256 -2.72 -16.15 -17.44
CA TRP A 256 -2.88 -16.91 -18.68
C TRP A 256 -1.52 -17.39 -19.16
N ASP A 257 -1.40 -18.68 -19.43
CA ASP A 257 -0.26 -19.24 -20.17
C ASP A 257 -0.50 -19.03 -21.65
N ILE A 258 0.09 -17.98 -22.21
CA ILE A 258 -0.07 -17.59 -23.62
C ILE A 258 1.28 -17.65 -24.32
N SER A 259 1.31 -18.40 -25.43
CA SER A 259 2.50 -18.55 -26.24
C SER A 259 2.19 -18.44 -27.72
N ARG A 260 3.08 -17.78 -28.47
CA ARG A 260 3.03 -17.75 -29.95
C ARG A 260 3.10 -19.14 -30.60
N PHE A 261 3.49 -20.15 -29.84
CA PHE A 261 3.58 -21.54 -30.30
C PHE A 261 2.31 -22.35 -30.01
N HIS A 262 1.33 -21.78 -29.28
CA HIS A 262 0.05 -22.43 -29.01
C HIS A 262 -1.00 -22.00 -30.06
N PRO A 263 -1.39 -22.85 -31.02
CA PRO A 263 -2.37 -22.49 -32.06
C PRO A 263 -3.71 -22.03 -31.49
N THR A 264 -4.11 -22.54 -30.34
CA THR A 264 -5.38 -22.22 -29.68
C THR A 264 -5.46 -20.75 -29.25
N ASP A 265 -4.32 -20.10 -28.96
CA ASP A 265 -4.31 -18.71 -28.52
C ASP A 265 -4.67 -17.76 -29.66
N TYR A 266 -4.42 -18.15 -30.93
CA TYR A 266 -4.81 -17.39 -32.12
C TYR A 266 -6.32 -17.38 -32.37
N LEU A 267 -7.09 -18.28 -31.75
CA LEU A 267 -8.55 -18.28 -31.88
C LEU A 267 -9.16 -16.98 -31.34
N TRP A 268 -8.58 -16.41 -30.30
CA TRP A 268 -9.04 -15.13 -29.76
C TRP A 268 -8.78 -13.96 -30.73
N LEU A 269 -7.66 -13.96 -31.40
CA LEU A 269 -7.36 -12.97 -32.44
C LEU A 269 -8.31 -13.10 -33.62
N LEU A 270 -8.54 -14.34 -34.09
CA LEU A 270 -9.52 -14.62 -35.14
C LEU A 270 -10.92 -14.16 -34.72
N ALA A 271 -11.33 -14.41 -33.49
CA ALA A 271 -12.62 -13.98 -32.97
C ALA A 271 -12.75 -12.44 -32.95
N VAL A 272 -11.70 -11.68 -32.59
CA VAL A 272 -11.70 -10.22 -32.65
C VAL A 272 -11.87 -9.73 -34.09
N LEU A 273 -11.16 -10.35 -35.06
CA LEU A 273 -11.26 -10.01 -36.46
C LEU A 273 -12.67 -10.32 -37.02
N LEU A 274 -13.25 -11.47 -36.64
CA LEU A 274 -14.62 -11.84 -37.01
C LEU A 274 -15.64 -10.86 -36.42
N LEU A 275 -15.50 -10.51 -35.12
CA LEU A 275 -16.37 -9.51 -34.48
C LEU A 275 -16.30 -8.16 -35.21
N ALA A 276 -15.10 -7.69 -35.55
CA ALA A 276 -14.90 -6.46 -36.31
C ALA A 276 -15.56 -6.56 -37.70
N GLY A 277 -15.40 -7.69 -38.41
CA GLY A 277 -16.04 -7.96 -39.69
C GLY A 277 -17.58 -7.95 -39.61
N VAL A 278 -18.15 -8.64 -38.60
CA VAL A 278 -19.61 -8.66 -38.36
C VAL A 278 -20.12 -7.25 -38.08
N VAL A 279 -19.47 -6.50 -37.19
CA VAL A 279 -19.84 -5.12 -36.87
C VAL A 279 -19.76 -4.22 -38.10
N TYR A 280 -18.70 -4.37 -38.91
CA TYR A 280 -18.54 -3.61 -40.16
C TYR A 280 -19.65 -3.91 -41.16
N LEU A 281 -20.01 -5.18 -41.35
CA LEU A 281 -21.08 -5.58 -42.25
C LEU A 281 -22.47 -5.13 -41.73
N ALA A 282 -22.69 -5.23 -40.43
CA ALA A 282 -23.93 -4.82 -39.76
C ALA A 282 -24.17 -3.29 -39.86
N ARG A 283 -23.16 -2.47 -40.08
CA ARG A 283 -23.28 -1.01 -40.20
C ARG A 283 -24.26 -0.55 -41.27
N ARG A 284 -24.46 -1.36 -42.33
CA ARG A 284 -25.46 -1.07 -43.40
C ARG A 284 -26.87 -1.07 -42.88
N ARG A 285 -27.17 -1.89 -41.85
CA ARG A 285 -28.51 -2.03 -41.25
C ARG A 285 -28.64 -1.25 -39.94
N LEU A 286 -27.61 -1.27 -39.09
CA LEU A 286 -27.63 -0.69 -37.75
C LEU A 286 -26.99 0.68 -37.64
N GLY A 287 -26.43 1.20 -38.74
CA GLY A 287 -25.68 2.47 -38.75
C GLY A 287 -24.29 2.34 -38.09
N ARG A 288 -23.71 3.49 -37.73
CA ARG A 288 -22.34 3.57 -37.16
C ARG A 288 -22.25 3.25 -35.66
N GLY A 289 -23.39 3.09 -34.98
CA GLY A 289 -23.42 2.89 -33.52
C GLY A 289 -22.55 1.73 -33.06
N PRO A 290 -22.77 0.47 -33.55
CA PRO A 290 -21.97 -0.68 -33.15
C PRO A 290 -20.46 -0.55 -33.43
N GLU A 291 -20.06 0.07 -34.57
CA GLU A 291 -18.65 0.33 -34.88
C GLU A 291 -18.02 1.31 -33.87
N VAL A 292 -18.72 2.41 -33.56
CA VAL A 292 -18.26 3.39 -32.58
C VAL A 292 -18.12 2.75 -31.20
N VAL A 293 -19.06 1.89 -30.81
CA VAL A 293 -19.00 1.14 -29.55
C VAL A 293 -17.78 0.22 -29.50
N LEU A 294 -17.54 -0.56 -30.54
CA LEU A 294 -16.37 -1.47 -30.58
C LEU A 294 -15.06 -0.69 -30.55
N LEU A 295 -14.94 0.37 -31.34
CA LEU A 295 -13.72 1.20 -31.38
C LEU A 295 -13.50 1.95 -30.05
N PHE A 296 -14.58 2.45 -29.42
CA PHE A 296 -14.48 3.07 -28.09
C PHE A 296 -14.07 2.05 -27.04
N PHE A 297 -14.67 0.85 -27.04
CA PHE A 297 -14.36 -0.21 -26.09
C PHE A 297 -12.88 -0.62 -26.15
N VAL A 298 -12.39 -0.95 -27.36
CA VAL A 298 -10.98 -1.34 -27.55
C VAL A 298 -10.04 -0.16 -27.30
N GLY A 299 -10.43 1.04 -27.77
CA GLY A 299 -9.64 2.26 -27.56
C GLY A 299 -9.51 2.64 -26.08
N ALA A 300 -10.58 2.55 -25.31
CA ALA A 300 -10.55 2.84 -23.88
C ALA A 300 -9.74 1.81 -23.08
N LEU A 301 -9.73 0.53 -23.52
CA LEU A 301 -8.91 -0.53 -22.93
C LEU A 301 -7.43 -0.46 -23.37
N SER A 302 -7.12 0.17 -24.50
CA SER A 302 -5.81 0.04 -25.16
C SER A 302 -4.59 0.32 -24.27
N PRO A 303 -4.59 1.27 -23.30
CA PRO A 303 -3.46 1.46 -22.40
C PRO A 303 -3.21 0.27 -21.46
N LEU A 304 -4.21 -0.60 -21.27
CA LEU A 304 -4.24 -1.69 -20.29
C LEU A 304 -4.36 -3.07 -20.97
N LEU A 305 -4.16 -3.16 -22.29
CA LEU A 305 -4.21 -4.41 -23.06
C LEU A 305 -2.84 -5.13 -23.19
N GLY A 306 -1.82 -4.70 -22.44
CA GLY A 306 -0.51 -5.36 -22.43
C GLY A 306 0.51 -4.79 -23.43
N PHE A 307 0.17 -3.74 -24.19
CA PHE A 307 1.13 -3.08 -25.10
C PHE A 307 2.10 -2.16 -24.35
N VAL A 308 1.66 -1.59 -23.24
CA VAL A 308 2.47 -0.80 -22.31
C VAL A 308 2.64 -1.60 -21.04
N GLY A 309 3.88 -1.70 -20.54
CA GLY A 309 4.16 -2.35 -19.25
C GLY A 309 3.57 -1.52 -18.12
N VAL A 310 2.70 -2.13 -17.32
CA VAL A 310 2.20 -1.57 -16.07
C VAL A 310 2.47 -2.57 -14.95
N TYR A 311 2.83 -2.08 -13.77
CA TYR A 311 3.28 -2.94 -12.65
C TYR A 311 2.26 -4.02 -12.25
N THR A 312 0.97 -3.78 -12.45
CA THR A 312 -0.10 -4.72 -12.13
C THR A 312 -0.10 -5.99 -12.98
N PHE A 313 0.53 -5.97 -14.17
CA PHE A 313 0.70 -7.18 -14.99
C PHE A 313 1.60 -8.26 -14.35
N ARG A 314 2.31 -7.90 -13.28
CA ARG A 314 2.99 -8.86 -12.41
C ARG A 314 2.02 -9.85 -11.76
N TYR A 315 0.79 -9.43 -11.56
CA TYR A 315 -0.22 -10.19 -10.84
C TYR A 315 -1.26 -10.83 -11.77
N THR A 316 -1.70 -10.10 -12.77
CA THR A 316 -2.75 -10.52 -13.69
C THR A 316 -2.77 -9.66 -14.95
N TYR A 317 -3.19 -10.24 -16.08
CA TYR A 317 -3.36 -9.48 -17.33
C TYR A 317 -4.68 -8.69 -17.40
N VAL A 318 -5.64 -8.99 -16.53
CA VAL A 318 -6.99 -8.40 -16.54
C VAL A 318 -7.44 -8.08 -15.12
N ALA A 319 -8.15 -6.96 -14.95
CA ALA A 319 -8.76 -6.56 -13.69
C ALA A 319 -10.08 -5.84 -13.98
N ASP A 320 -11.05 -5.93 -13.06
CA ASP A 320 -12.38 -5.35 -13.30
C ASP A 320 -12.32 -3.82 -13.44
N HIS A 321 -11.45 -3.16 -12.68
CA HIS A 321 -11.29 -1.72 -12.75
C HIS A 321 -10.68 -1.21 -14.09
N TYR A 322 -10.09 -2.06 -14.92
CA TYR A 322 -9.54 -1.64 -16.22
C TYR A 322 -10.65 -1.28 -17.21
N GLN A 323 -11.81 -1.91 -17.11
CA GLN A 323 -12.92 -1.68 -18.03
C GLN A 323 -13.87 -0.56 -17.59
N TYR A 324 -13.54 0.23 -16.53
CA TYR A 324 -14.43 1.25 -15.96
C TYR A 324 -15.02 2.21 -17.00
N LEU A 325 -14.19 2.76 -17.90
CA LEU A 325 -14.67 3.58 -19.01
C LEU A 325 -15.15 2.77 -20.20
N ALA A 326 -14.44 1.69 -20.52
CA ALA A 326 -14.69 0.92 -21.74
C ALA A 326 -16.10 0.33 -21.78
N CYS A 327 -16.62 -0.12 -20.64
CA CYS A 327 -17.96 -0.73 -20.55
C CYS A 327 -19.10 0.21 -20.94
N ILE A 328 -18.90 1.54 -20.97
CA ILE A 328 -19.93 2.53 -21.34
C ILE A 328 -20.53 2.22 -22.72
N GLY A 329 -19.67 1.92 -23.70
CA GLY A 329 -20.11 1.64 -25.05
C GLY A 329 -21.01 0.41 -25.15
N PRO A 330 -20.54 -0.78 -24.76
CA PRO A 330 -21.35 -2.01 -24.77
C PRO A 330 -22.64 -1.91 -23.96
N LEU A 331 -22.62 -1.29 -22.76
CA LEU A 331 -23.81 -1.11 -21.93
C LEU A 331 -24.83 -0.16 -22.58
N ALA A 332 -24.38 0.91 -23.23
CA ALA A 332 -25.24 1.80 -24.00
C ALA A 332 -25.85 1.10 -25.23
N LEU A 333 -25.07 0.26 -25.91
CA LEU A 333 -25.55 -0.53 -27.06
C LEU A 333 -26.58 -1.56 -26.60
N PHE A 334 -26.34 -2.25 -25.49
CA PHE A 334 -27.28 -3.20 -24.89
C PHE A 334 -28.60 -2.51 -24.51
N ALA A 335 -28.52 -1.34 -23.87
CA ALA A 335 -29.70 -0.55 -23.52
C ALA A 335 -30.51 -0.13 -24.75
N ALA A 336 -29.82 0.30 -25.83
CA ALA A 336 -30.46 0.60 -27.10
C ALA A 336 -31.13 -0.63 -27.73
N GLY A 337 -30.52 -1.81 -27.62
CA GLY A 337 -31.09 -3.08 -28.05
C GLY A 337 -32.34 -3.46 -27.27
N CYS A 338 -32.37 -3.27 -25.94
CA CYS A 338 -33.55 -3.49 -25.11
C CYS A 338 -34.71 -2.56 -25.51
N ASP A 339 -34.44 -1.29 -25.74
CA ASP A 339 -35.44 -0.30 -26.17
C ASP A 339 -36.02 -0.67 -27.55
N TRP A 340 -35.15 -1.07 -28.48
CA TRP A 340 -35.57 -1.54 -29.82
C TRP A 340 -36.38 -2.83 -29.72
N ALA A 341 -35.98 -3.81 -28.91
CA ALA A 341 -36.69 -5.09 -28.75
C ALA A 341 -38.10 -4.92 -28.15
N ALA A 342 -38.24 -3.93 -27.25
CA ALA A 342 -39.53 -3.56 -26.68
C ALA A 342 -40.52 -2.96 -27.73
N ARG A 343 -40.02 -2.64 -28.93
CA ARG A 343 -40.82 -2.08 -30.05
C ARG A 343 -41.72 -0.90 -29.64
N GLY A 344 -41.17 0.00 -28.81
CA GLY A 344 -41.89 1.18 -28.28
C GLY A 344 -42.94 0.86 -27.21
N ARG A 345 -43.11 -0.39 -26.79
CA ARG A 345 -44.00 -0.79 -25.69
C ARG A 345 -43.33 -0.41 -24.34
N ARG A 346 -43.63 0.78 -23.87
CA ARG A 346 -43.00 1.39 -22.67
C ARG A 346 -43.04 0.47 -21.44
N TYR A 347 -44.16 -0.22 -21.20
CA TYR A 347 -44.27 -1.15 -20.06
C TYR A 347 -43.31 -2.33 -20.16
N VAL A 348 -43.15 -2.93 -21.35
CA VAL A 348 -42.23 -4.03 -21.59
C VAL A 348 -40.77 -3.58 -21.34
N SER A 349 -40.39 -2.41 -21.86
CA SER A 349 -39.09 -1.82 -21.62
C SER A 349 -38.81 -1.58 -20.13
N LEU A 350 -39.80 -1.06 -19.40
CA LEU A 350 -39.66 -0.79 -17.96
C LEU A 350 -39.55 -2.09 -17.14
N VAL A 351 -40.36 -3.13 -17.46
CA VAL A 351 -40.29 -4.41 -16.77
C VAL A 351 -38.94 -5.09 -17.01
N LEU A 352 -38.48 -5.17 -18.27
CA LEU A 352 -37.17 -5.71 -18.59
C LEU A 352 -36.05 -4.97 -17.85
N ALA A 353 -36.08 -3.65 -17.88
CA ALA A 353 -35.11 -2.83 -17.17
C ALA A 353 -35.17 -3.09 -15.66
N ALA A 354 -36.34 -3.13 -15.05
CA ALA A 354 -36.49 -3.41 -13.63
C ALA A 354 -35.90 -4.77 -13.24
N CYS A 355 -36.23 -5.83 -14.02
CA CYS A 355 -35.67 -7.16 -13.78
C CYS A 355 -34.13 -7.17 -13.85
N ILE A 356 -33.56 -6.61 -14.92
CA ILE A 356 -32.10 -6.56 -15.12
C ILE A 356 -31.42 -5.76 -13.99
N LEU A 357 -31.94 -4.56 -13.71
CA LEU A 357 -31.35 -3.70 -12.70
C LEU A 357 -31.46 -4.27 -11.29
N THR A 358 -32.54 -5.00 -10.97
CA THR A 358 -32.70 -5.69 -9.68
C THR A 358 -31.65 -6.78 -9.53
N VAL A 359 -31.42 -7.61 -10.55
CA VAL A 359 -30.40 -8.66 -10.52
C VAL A 359 -28.99 -8.05 -10.39
N LEU A 360 -28.68 -7.04 -11.22
CA LEU A 360 -27.39 -6.38 -11.16
C LEU A 360 -27.16 -5.65 -9.81
N SER A 361 -28.19 -5.01 -9.26
CA SER A 361 -28.13 -4.36 -7.95
C SER A 361 -27.81 -5.37 -6.84
N TRP A 362 -28.47 -6.53 -6.86
CA TRP A 362 -28.20 -7.60 -5.90
C TRP A 362 -26.78 -8.14 -6.03
N LEU A 363 -26.30 -8.38 -7.25
CA LEU A 363 -24.93 -8.82 -7.52
C LEU A 363 -23.89 -7.78 -7.08
N THR A 364 -24.14 -6.49 -7.34
CA THR A 364 -23.28 -5.39 -6.93
C THR A 364 -23.23 -5.26 -5.41
N TRP A 365 -24.38 -5.34 -4.76
CA TRP A 365 -24.46 -5.32 -3.30
C TRP A 365 -23.71 -6.51 -2.69
N SER A 366 -23.88 -7.72 -3.22
CA SER A 366 -23.17 -8.92 -2.79
C SER A 366 -21.64 -8.80 -2.99
N GLN A 367 -21.22 -8.32 -4.17
CA GLN A 367 -19.80 -8.14 -4.48
C GLN A 367 -19.16 -7.04 -3.61
N SER A 368 -19.91 -6.00 -3.21
CA SER A 368 -19.39 -4.91 -2.37
C SER A 368 -18.98 -5.38 -0.97
N HIS A 369 -19.54 -6.49 -0.47
CA HIS A 369 -19.16 -7.06 0.82
C HIS A 369 -17.71 -7.55 0.89
N ILE A 370 -17.12 -7.98 -0.23
CA ILE A 370 -15.74 -8.47 -0.24
C ILE A 370 -14.72 -7.34 -0.01
N TYR A 371 -15.11 -6.09 -0.29
CA TYR A 371 -14.26 -4.91 -0.07
C TYR A 371 -14.43 -4.31 1.33
N LYS A 372 -15.16 -4.98 2.23
CA LYS A 372 -15.34 -4.52 3.61
C LYS A 372 -14.06 -4.60 4.44
N SER A 373 -13.18 -5.56 4.15
CA SER A 373 -11.90 -5.71 4.85
C SER A 373 -10.89 -6.46 3.98
N GLY A 374 -9.60 -6.27 4.24
CA GLY A 374 -8.54 -7.03 3.58
C GLY A 374 -8.70 -8.54 3.75
N GLU A 375 -9.17 -9.01 4.91
CA GLU A 375 -9.42 -10.43 5.15
C GLU A 375 -10.50 -10.98 4.21
N ALA A 376 -11.64 -10.30 4.10
CA ALA A 376 -12.72 -10.71 3.20
C ALA A 376 -12.27 -10.74 1.74
N LEU A 377 -11.49 -9.73 1.32
CA LEU A 377 -10.94 -9.60 -0.03
C LEU A 377 -10.01 -10.78 -0.38
N TRP A 378 -9.06 -11.09 0.50
CA TRP A 378 -8.08 -12.14 0.21
C TRP A 378 -8.67 -13.54 0.30
N LEU A 379 -9.56 -13.81 1.25
CA LEU A 379 -10.26 -15.09 1.34
C LEU A 379 -11.16 -15.34 0.12
N ASP A 380 -11.87 -14.32 -0.37
CA ASP A 380 -12.64 -14.43 -1.60
C ASP A 380 -11.74 -14.69 -2.82
N THR A 381 -10.60 -13.98 -2.89
CA THR A 381 -9.62 -14.16 -3.96
C THR A 381 -9.01 -15.56 -3.94
N ILE A 382 -8.58 -16.09 -2.79
CA ILE A 382 -8.05 -17.45 -2.65
C ILE A 382 -9.09 -18.49 -3.09
N ARG A 383 -10.37 -18.29 -2.72
CA ARG A 383 -11.46 -19.20 -3.10
C ARG A 383 -11.67 -19.23 -4.62
N LYS A 384 -11.63 -18.08 -5.29
CA LYS A 384 -11.89 -17.94 -6.73
C LYS A 384 -10.65 -18.19 -7.59
N ASN A 385 -9.46 -17.93 -7.05
CA ASN A 385 -8.16 -18.14 -7.66
C ASN A 385 -7.17 -18.77 -6.66
N PRO A 386 -7.22 -20.10 -6.46
CA PRO A 386 -6.29 -20.79 -5.54
C PRO A 386 -4.81 -20.71 -5.97
N GLY A 387 -4.53 -20.27 -7.19
CA GLY A 387 -3.18 -20.01 -7.71
C GLY A 387 -2.65 -18.60 -7.45
N SER A 388 -3.39 -17.76 -6.73
CA SER A 388 -2.97 -16.39 -6.42
C SER A 388 -1.94 -16.35 -5.28
N TRP A 389 -0.65 -16.39 -5.63
CA TRP A 389 0.42 -16.20 -4.65
C TRP A 389 0.29 -14.88 -3.88
N MET A 390 -0.22 -13.84 -4.55
CA MET A 390 -0.42 -12.52 -3.95
C MET A 390 -1.49 -12.56 -2.85
N ALA A 391 -2.60 -13.25 -3.09
CA ALA A 391 -3.68 -13.36 -2.10
C ALA A 391 -3.23 -14.18 -0.88
N GLU A 392 -2.52 -15.28 -1.10
CA GLU A 392 -1.92 -16.09 -0.03
C GLU A 392 -0.93 -15.25 0.80
N ASN A 393 -0.03 -14.50 0.15
CA ASN A 393 0.93 -13.63 0.82
C ASN A 393 0.24 -12.57 1.69
N ASN A 394 -0.73 -11.84 1.13
CA ASN A 394 -1.38 -10.74 1.84
C ASN A 394 -2.30 -11.24 2.97
N TYR A 395 -2.94 -12.38 2.80
CA TYR A 395 -3.69 -13.00 3.90
C TYR A 395 -2.75 -13.46 5.02
N GLY A 396 -1.59 -14.03 4.67
CA GLY A 396 -0.52 -14.34 5.62
C GLY A 396 -0.06 -13.13 6.43
N ILE A 397 0.08 -11.95 5.80
CA ILE A 397 0.43 -10.69 6.49
C ILE A 397 -0.63 -10.32 7.54
N ILE A 398 -1.92 -10.44 7.19
CA ILE A 398 -3.02 -10.16 8.13
C ILE A 398 -2.99 -11.14 9.32
N LEU A 399 -2.77 -12.42 9.06
CA LEU A 399 -2.69 -13.43 10.13
C LEU A 399 -1.50 -13.17 11.06
N ARG A 400 -0.34 -12.81 10.49
CA ARG A 400 0.86 -12.45 11.26
C ARG A 400 0.62 -11.24 12.16
N SER A 401 -0.01 -10.18 11.66
CA SER A 401 -0.32 -8.99 12.46
C SER A 401 -1.27 -9.28 13.63
N ARG A 402 -2.04 -10.39 13.55
CA ARG A 402 -2.93 -10.87 14.62
C ARG A 402 -2.27 -11.91 15.54
N GLY A 403 -0.96 -12.13 15.41
CA GLY A 403 -0.23 -13.11 16.21
C GLY A 403 -0.46 -14.58 15.83
N LYS A 404 -1.18 -14.87 14.73
CA LYS A 404 -1.45 -16.24 14.27
C LYS A 404 -0.28 -16.77 13.42
N LEU A 405 0.92 -16.84 14.02
CA LEU A 405 2.18 -17.03 13.29
C LEU A 405 2.25 -18.36 12.52
N GLN A 406 1.79 -19.46 13.09
CA GLN A 406 1.82 -20.77 12.41
C GLN A 406 0.90 -20.81 11.19
N THR A 407 -0.30 -20.23 11.31
CA THR A 407 -1.23 -20.16 10.17
C THR A 407 -0.70 -19.21 9.09
N ALA A 408 -0.10 -18.08 9.50
CA ALA A 408 0.55 -17.14 8.59
C ALA A 408 1.69 -17.82 7.80
N LEU A 409 2.54 -18.59 8.48
CA LEU A 409 3.62 -19.37 7.86
C LEU A 409 3.08 -20.32 6.77
N ALA A 410 1.99 -21.04 7.03
CA ALA A 410 1.38 -21.92 6.05
C ALA A 410 0.94 -21.17 4.77
N HIS A 411 0.35 -19.98 4.91
CA HIS A 411 -0.03 -19.14 3.78
C HIS A 411 1.18 -18.55 3.05
N PHE A 412 2.22 -18.12 3.75
CA PHE A 412 3.47 -17.68 3.13
C PHE A 412 4.18 -18.79 2.39
N GLN A 413 4.20 -20.02 2.96
CA GLN A 413 4.75 -21.19 2.29
C GLN A 413 3.98 -21.48 0.99
N ARG A 414 2.64 -21.44 1.05
CA ARG A 414 1.81 -21.60 -0.15
C ARG A 414 2.09 -20.55 -1.20
N SER A 415 2.24 -19.28 -0.77
CA SER A 415 2.63 -18.18 -1.68
C SER A 415 3.99 -18.42 -2.34
N TYR A 416 4.98 -18.89 -1.57
CA TYR A 416 6.30 -19.24 -2.09
C TYR A 416 6.24 -20.40 -3.08
N ASP A 417 5.49 -21.45 -2.78
CA ASP A 417 5.34 -22.62 -3.66
C ASP A 417 4.69 -22.24 -5.01
N LEU A 418 3.74 -21.31 -4.98
CA LEU A 418 3.08 -20.80 -6.19
C LEU A 418 3.97 -19.87 -7.02
N ALA A 419 4.92 -19.17 -6.39
CA ALA A 419 5.82 -18.22 -7.06
C ALA A 419 7.25 -18.27 -6.46
N PRO A 420 8.04 -19.37 -6.71
CA PRO A 420 9.35 -19.55 -6.07
C PRO A 420 10.39 -18.48 -6.45
N ASN A 421 10.18 -17.81 -7.57
CA ASN A 421 11.04 -16.71 -8.04
C ASN A 421 10.57 -15.33 -7.53
N ASN A 422 9.58 -15.28 -6.65
CA ASN A 422 9.17 -14.06 -5.98
C ASN A 422 9.92 -13.90 -4.66
N PRO A 423 10.76 -12.84 -4.49
CA PRO A 423 11.54 -12.66 -3.26
C PRO A 423 10.66 -12.41 -2.03
N GLU A 424 9.45 -11.84 -2.19
CA GLU A 424 8.54 -11.54 -1.08
C GLU A 424 8.04 -12.81 -0.37
N GLY A 425 7.65 -13.84 -1.14
CA GLY A 425 7.21 -15.12 -0.60
C GLY A 425 8.30 -15.77 0.25
N ALA A 426 9.49 -15.95 -0.33
CA ALA A 426 10.65 -16.51 0.37
C ALA A 426 11.01 -15.70 1.62
N ARG A 427 11.04 -14.36 1.51
CA ARG A 427 11.33 -13.45 2.61
C ARG A 427 10.32 -13.60 3.75
N ASN A 428 9.03 -13.63 3.46
CA ASN A 428 7.99 -13.74 4.48
C ASN A 428 7.99 -15.11 5.17
N VAL A 429 8.31 -16.20 4.47
CA VAL A 429 8.54 -17.51 5.08
C VAL A 429 9.71 -17.43 6.07
N GLY A 430 10.85 -16.89 5.64
CA GLY A 430 12.02 -16.76 6.48
C GLY A 430 11.77 -15.90 7.73
N LEU A 431 11.13 -14.73 7.57
CA LEU A 431 10.76 -13.85 8.68
C LEU A 431 9.81 -14.55 9.67
N SER A 432 8.86 -15.34 9.16
CA SER A 432 7.94 -16.11 10.03
C SER A 432 8.68 -17.16 10.85
N TYR A 433 9.69 -17.84 10.30
CA TYR A 433 10.53 -18.73 11.07
C TYR A 433 11.35 -18.00 12.14
N LEU A 434 11.85 -16.78 11.88
CA LEU A 434 12.52 -15.98 12.92
C LEU A 434 11.56 -15.61 14.05
N GLU A 435 10.34 -15.17 13.71
CA GLU A 435 9.30 -14.84 14.70
C GLU A 435 8.87 -16.07 15.53
N LEU A 436 9.04 -17.28 15.00
CA LEU A 436 8.82 -18.55 15.69
C LEU A 436 10.08 -19.07 16.42
N HIS A 437 11.14 -18.25 16.52
CA HIS A 437 12.42 -18.61 17.14
C HIS A 437 13.11 -19.83 16.49
N GLN A 438 12.97 -19.98 15.16
CA GLN A 438 13.56 -21.06 14.35
C GLN A 438 14.55 -20.52 13.30
N PRO A 439 15.65 -19.87 13.71
CA PRO A 439 16.54 -19.19 12.77
C PRO A 439 17.22 -20.14 11.77
N GLY A 440 17.51 -21.38 12.17
CA GLY A 440 18.07 -22.39 11.26
C GLY A 440 17.17 -22.69 10.07
N SER A 441 15.84 -22.75 10.27
CA SER A 441 14.84 -22.92 9.21
C SER A 441 14.63 -21.66 8.36
N ALA A 442 14.89 -20.47 8.92
CA ALA A 442 14.72 -19.21 8.23
C ALA A 442 15.80 -18.95 7.16
N ILE A 443 17.05 -19.32 7.45
CA ILE A 443 18.22 -18.97 6.62
C ILE A 443 18.08 -19.39 5.16
N PRO A 444 17.68 -20.61 4.79
CA PRO A 444 17.55 -21.01 3.38
C PRO A 444 16.61 -20.11 2.58
N TYR A 445 15.48 -19.73 3.16
CA TYR A 445 14.49 -18.86 2.51
C TYR A 445 14.97 -17.42 2.39
N LEU A 446 15.61 -16.88 3.43
CA LEU A 446 16.20 -15.54 3.39
C LEU A 446 17.37 -15.45 2.41
N GLN A 447 18.20 -16.50 2.30
CA GLN A 447 19.22 -16.62 1.26
C GLN A 447 18.61 -16.63 -0.14
N GLN A 448 17.51 -17.36 -0.35
CA GLN A 448 16.81 -17.39 -1.63
C GLN A 448 16.25 -16.01 -1.98
N ALA A 449 15.61 -15.32 -1.03
CA ALA A 449 15.10 -13.96 -1.24
C ALA A 449 16.21 -12.98 -1.66
N ALA A 450 17.35 -13.01 -0.95
CA ALA A 450 18.51 -12.18 -1.26
C ALA A 450 19.15 -12.52 -2.63
N ARG A 451 19.15 -13.81 -3.05
CA ARG A 451 19.64 -14.21 -4.38
C ARG A 451 18.75 -13.75 -5.53
N ILE A 452 17.42 -13.78 -5.33
CA ILE A 452 16.46 -13.35 -6.38
C ILE A 452 16.59 -11.84 -6.62
N ASN A 453 16.76 -11.05 -5.56
CA ASN A 453 16.92 -9.59 -5.68
C ASN A 453 18.16 -9.10 -4.91
N PRO A 454 19.37 -9.28 -5.47
CA PRO A 454 20.61 -8.93 -4.77
C PRO A 454 20.85 -7.43 -4.60
N ARG A 455 20.07 -6.59 -5.28
CA ARG A 455 20.14 -5.12 -5.14
C ARG A 455 19.16 -4.56 -4.10
N ASP A 456 18.29 -5.38 -3.52
CA ASP A 456 17.41 -4.95 -2.44
C ASP A 456 18.12 -5.11 -1.08
N PRO A 457 18.49 -4.02 -0.40
CA PRO A 457 19.16 -4.10 0.90
C PRO A 457 18.30 -4.82 1.96
N LYS A 458 16.98 -4.83 1.81
CA LYS A 458 16.07 -5.49 2.76
C LYS A 458 16.30 -7.00 2.84
N GLY A 459 16.49 -7.66 1.70
CA GLY A 459 16.74 -9.12 1.67
C GLY A 459 18.05 -9.50 2.36
N GLY A 460 19.12 -8.76 2.08
CA GLY A 460 20.43 -8.94 2.73
C GLY A 460 20.38 -8.69 4.23
N ARG A 461 19.70 -7.64 4.67
CA ARG A 461 19.52 -7.30 6.07
C ARG A 461 18.71 -8.36 6.84
N ASP A 462 17.62 -8.87 6.28
CA ASP A 462 16.82 -9.91 6.93
C ASP A 462 17.61 -11.22 7.03
N LEU A 463 18.43 -11.56 6.03
CA LEU A 463 19.37 -12.69 6.08
C LEU A 463 20.40 -12.49 7.20
N ALA A 464 21.00 -11.30 7.30
CA ALA A 464 21.96 -11.01 8.36
C ALA A 464 21.34 -11.17 9.75
N ARG A 465 20.08 -10.73 9.93
CA ARG A 465 19.34 -10.96 11.18
C ARG A 465 19.20 -12.45 11.48
N GLY A 466 18.81 -13.25 10.50
CA GLY A 466 18.69 -14.71 10.67
C GLY A 466 20.01 -15.38 11.01
N LEU A 467 21.11 -14.93 10.40
CA LEU A 467 22.47 -15.41 10.72
C LEU A 467 22.86 -15.06 12.15
N LEU A 468 22.60 -13.82 12.60
CA LEU A 468 22.85 -13.38 13.98
C LEU A 468 22.06 -14.21 15.01
N GLU A 469 20.77 -14.37 14.80
CA GLU A 469 19.90 -15.17 15.70
C GLU A 469 20.30 -16.65 15.75
N SER A 470 21.05 -17.14 14.72
CA SER A 470 21.62 -18.50 14.69
C SER A 470 23.08 -18.57 15.21
N GLY A 471 23.65 -17.46 15.72
CA GLY A 471 25.02 -17.41 16.22
C GLY A 471 26.11 -17.32 15.16
N ARG A 472 25.76 -17.03 13.89
CA ARG A 472 26.70 -16.93 12.74
C ARG A 472 27.13 -15.49 12.49
N SER A 473 27.73 -14.85 13.52
CA SER A 473 28.03 -13.41 13.53
C SER A 473 28.98 -13.01 12.40
N ALA A 474 30.01 -13.78 12.11
CA ALA A 474 30.97 -13.47 11.04
C ALA A 474 30.29 -13.40 9.65
N GLU A 475 29.43 -14.35 9.33
CA GLU A 475 28.69 -14.34 8.05
C GLU A 475 27.64 -13.21 7.99
N ALA A 476 27.08 -12.82 9.14
CA ALA A 476 26.20 -11.65 9.21
C ALA A 476 26.95 -10.35 8.92
N ILE A 477 28.18 -10.19 9.44
CA ILE A 477 29.04 -9.04 9.15
C ILE A 477 29.31 -8.92 7.65
N ASP A 478 29.68 -10.05 6.99
CA ASP A 478 29.91 -10.03 5.54
C ASP A 478 28.67 -9.58 4.77
N LYS A 479 27.48 -10.10 5.12
CA LYS A 479 26.23 -9.69 4.47
C LYS A 479 25.85 -8.25 4.75
N LEU A 480 26.11 -7.75 5.94
CA LEU A 480 25.84 -6.35 6.29
C LEU A 480 26.81 -5.38 5.59
N ASN A 481 28.04 -5.80 5.34
CA ASN A 481 28.96 -5.03 4.48
C ASN A 481 28.40 -4.90 3.05
N ASP A 482 27.86 -5.99 2.45
CA ASP A 482 27.20 -5.94 1.16
C ASP A 482 26.00 -4.96 1.18
N VAL A 483 25.17 -5.03 2.25
CA VAL A 483 24.01 -4.14 2.42
C VAL A 483 24.42 -2.67 2.53
N LEU A 484 25.41 -2.36 3.37
CA LEU A 484 25.89 -0.98 3.58
C LEU A 484 26.64 -0.44 2.36
N ALA A 485 27.21 -1.30 1.51
CA ALA A 485 27.76 -0.89 0.22
C ALA A 485 26.66 -0.46 -0.77
N LEU A 486 25.45 -1.07 -0.69
CA LEU A 486 24.28 -0.70 -1.51
C LEU A 486 23.56 0.53 -0.96
N ASP A 487 23.39 0.61 0.36
CA ASP A 487 22.72 1.71 1.06
C ASP A 487 23.52 2.09 2.32
N PRO A 488 24.45 3.04 2.22
CA PRO A 488 25.23 3.53 3.36
C PRO A 488 24.39 4.21 4.45
N ASN A 489 23.12 4.54 4.16
CA ASN A 489 22.22 5.21 5.09
C ASN A 489 21.15 4.28 5.67
N ASP A 490 21.33 2.96 5.58
CA ASP A 490 20.44 1.99 6.24
C ASP A 490 20.75 1.92 7.76
N ALA A 491 20.03 2.72 8.55
CA ALA A 491 20.19 2.76 10.01
C ALA A 491 20.02 1.38 10.66
N LYS A 492 19.07 0.55 10.16
CA LYS A 492 18.84 -0.81 10.68
C LYS A 492 20.00 -1.75 10.38
N ALA A 493 20.63 -1.61 9.20
CA ALA A 493 21.84 -2.38 8.89
C ALA A 493 23.00 -1.99 9.81
N HIS A 494 23.16 -0.71 10.12
CA HIS A 494 24.15 -0.26 11.10
C HIS A 494 23.89 -0.83 12.50
N THR A 495 22.63 -0.86 12.97
CA THR A 495 22.30 -1.45 14.28
C THR A 495 22.57 -2.97 14.31
N LEU A 496 22.21 -3.70 13.24
CA LEU A 496 22.52 -5.13 13.14
C LEU A 496 24.04 -5.40 13.05
N MET A 497 24.77 -4.56 12.32
CA MET A 497 26.23 -4.63 12.25
C MET A 497 26.86 -4.44 13.64
N ALA A 498 26.37 -3.46 14.39
CA ALA A 498 26.80 -3.25 15.76
C ALA A 498 26.54 -4.47 16.66
N SER A 499 25.36 -5.10 16.54
CA SER A 499 25.04 -6.31 17.28
C SER A 499 25.97 -7.49 16.92
N ALA A 500 26.31 -7.64 15.63
CA ALA A 500 27.24 -8.64 15.15
C ALA A 500 28.67 -8.43 15.69
N LEU A 501 29.15 -7.20 15.58
CA LEU A 501 30.50 -6.80 16.05
C LEU A 501 30.61 -6.89 17.57
N LEU A 502 29.55 -6.61 18.31
CA LEU A 502 29.51 -6.75 19.77
C LEU A 502 29.72 -8.22 20.18
N THR A 503 29.08 -9.14 19.46
CA THR A 503 29.24 -10.60 19.69
C THR A 503 30.69 -11.05 19.45
N GLU A 504 31.38 -10.42 18.49
CA GLU A 504 32.79 -10.68 18.18
C GLU A 504 33.78 -9.91 19.09
N GLY A 505 33.28 -9.12 20.05
CA GLY A 505 34.09 -8.31 20.96
C GLY A 505 34.76 -7.08 20.32
N ARG A 506 34.31 -6.64 19.15
CA ARG A 506 34.86 -5.50 18.38
C ARG A 506 34.22 -4.19 18.80
N TYR A 507 34.44 -3.81 20.06
CA TYR A 507 33.67 -2.74 20.73
C TYR A 507 33.80 -1.35 20.08
N GLU A 508 34.97 -0.95 19.59
CA GLU A 508 35.12 0.35 18.95
C GLU A 508 34.35 0.46 17.62
N GLU A 509 34.35 -0.61 16.85
CA GLU A 509 33.59 -0.68 15.62
C GLU A 509 32.07 -0.73 15.91
N THR A 510 31.67 -1.49 16.93
CA THR A 510 30.29 -1.48 17.44
C THR A 510 29.83 -0.06 17.73
N ARG A 511 30.64 0.71 18.49
CA ARG A 511 30.31 2.10 18.82
C ARG A 511 30.17 2.98 17.57
N SER A 512 31.09 2.83 16.61
CA SER A 512 31.03 3.58 15.35
C SER A 512 29.71 3.34 14.60
N HIS A 513 29.28 2.09 14.49
CA HIS A 513 28.05 1.74 13.81
C HIS A 513 26.79 2.18 14.58
N LEU A 514 26.76 2.08 15.92
CA LEU A 514 25.66 2.62 16.72
C LEU A 514 25.52 4.13 16.57
N ARG A 515 26.64 4.87 16.56
CA ARG A 515 26.63 6.31 16.32
C ARG A 515 26.18 6.66 14.91
N ALA A 516 26.56 5.90 13.89
CA ALA A 516 26.08 6.06 12.53
C ALA A 516 24.55 5.84 12.45
N ALA A 517 24.03 4.78 13.10
CA ALA A 517 22.60 4.54 13.18
C ALA A 517 21.84 5.69 13.84
N LEU A 518 22.35 6.22 14.96
CA LEU A 518 21.75 7.36 15.67
C LEU A 518 21.85 8.68 14.90
N ALA A 519 22.92 8.88 14.10
CA ALA A 519 23.00 10.05 13.22
C ALA A 519 21.89 10.04 12.15
N LEU A 520 21.48 8.85 11.70
CA LEU A 520 20.39 8.65 10.73
C LEU A 520 19.02 8.67 11.40
N GLN A 521 18.91 8.09 12.59
CA GLN A 521 17.69 7.98 13.38
C GLN A 521 17.93 8.39 14.84
N PRO A 522 18.00 9.69 15.16
CA PRO A 522 18.34 10.18 16.51
C PRO A 522 17.35 9.76 17.60
N ASP A 523 16.14 9.38 17.20
CA ASP A 523 15.03 9.06 18.10
C ASP A 523 14.87 7.56 18.37
N ASP A 524 15.75 6.72 17.83
CA ASP A 524 15.70 5.27 18.03
C ASP A 524 16.23 4.89 19.43
N ILE A 525 15.29 4.64 20.34
CA ILE A 525 15.55 4.32 21.74
C ILE A 525 16.31 2.99 21.89
N GLU A 526 16.06 2.02 21.03
CA GLU A 526 16.74 0.73 21.08
C GLU A 526 18.25 0.90 20.82
N THR A 527 18.60 1.62 19.76
CA THR A 527 19.99 1.94 19.43
C THR A 527 20.63 2.82 20.50
N GLN A 528 19.90 3.80 21.07
CA GLN A 528 20.39 4.60 22.20
C GLN A 528 20.71 3.72 23.41
N THR A 529 19.84 2.76 23.72
CA THR A 529 20.04 1.82 24.84
C THR A 529 21.25 0.91 24.61
N GLN A 530 21.42 0.40 23.38
CA GLN A 530 22.60 -0.41 23.03
C GLN A 530 23.90 0.41 23.19
N LEU A 531 23.91 1.66 22.73
CA LEU A 531 25.09 2.53 22.87
C LEU A 531 25.36 2.90 24.33
N ALA A 532 24.32 3.14 25.13
CA ALA A 532 24.46 3.41 26.56
C ALA A 532 25.07 2.21 27.30
N ASN A 533 24.59 1.00 27.02
CA ASN A 533 25.13 -0.23 27.61
C ASN A 533 26.59 -0.48 27.20
N LEU A 534 26.91 -0.25 25.91
CA LEU A 534 28.28 -0.35 25.42
C LEU A 534 29.19 0.70 26.10
N SER A 535 28.73 1.94 26.27
CA SER A 535 29.46 3.01 26.92
C SER A 535 29.72 2.68 28.40
N LEU A 536 28.79 2.05 29.10
CA LEU A 536 29.00 1.52 30.45
C LEU A 536 30.07 0.44 30.46
N GLN A 537 30.03 -0.51 29.53
CA GLN A 537 31.04 -1.58 29.41
C GLN A 537 32.43 -1.04 29.11
N LEU A 538 32.52 0.03 28.32
CA LEU A 538 33.76 0.74 27.99
C LEU A 538 34.17 1.78 29.06
N ARG A 539 33.45 1.84 30.19
CA ARG A 539 33.68 2.81 31.28
C ARG A 539 33.57 4.28 30.87
N GLN A 540 32.79 4.56 29.81
CA GLN A 540 32.52 5.92 29.33
C GLN A 540 31.23 6.44 30.00
N TYR A 541 31.30 6.61 31.35
CA TYR A 541 30.12 6.89 32.18
C TYR A 541 29.41 8.19 31.81
N GLY A 542 30.13 9.22 31.37
CA GLY A 542 29.55 10.50 30.92
C GLY A 542 28.66 10.33 29.68
N GLU A 543 29.11 9.57 28.64
CA GLU A 543 28.32 9.29 27.45
C GLU A 543 27.08 8.46 27.81
N ALA A 544 27.25 7.43 28.66
CA ALA A 544 26.15 6.61 29.12
C ALA A 544 25.07 7.43 29.86
N ALA A 545 25.50 8.36 30.73
CA ALA A 545 24.60 9.24 31.49
C ALA A 545 23.81 10.16 30.55
N GLU A 546 24.41 10.74 29.52
CA GLU A 546 23.75 11.61 28.57
C GLU A 546 22.69 10.81 27.74
N LEU A 547 23.05 9.61 27.28
CA LEU A 547 22.12 8.75 26.54
C LEU A 547 20.93 8.31 27.42
N LEU A 548 21.19 7.87 28.64
CA LEU A 548 20.12 7.50 29.59
C LEU A 548 19.23 8.69 29.94
N ARG A 549 19.81 9.89 30.09
CA ARG A 549 19.05 11.13 30.28
C ARG A 549 18.08 11.39 29.13
N GLN A 550 18.55 11.20 27.88
CA GLN A 550 17.72 11.37 26.68
C GLN A 550 16.60 10.32 26.60
N ILE A 551 16.91 9.07 26.92
CA ILE A 551 15.90 7.98 26.96
C ILE A 551 14.79 8.32 27.99
N VAL A 552 15.19 8.70 29.23
CA VAL A 552 14.24 9.06 30.30
C VAL A 552 13.42 10.30 29.93
N ALA A 553 13.99 11.27 29.22
CA ALA A 553 13.24 12.45 28.78
C ALA A 553 12.13 12.09 27.77
N ARG A 554 12.33 11.05 26.95
CA ARG A 554 11.34 10.56 25.96
C ARG A 554 10.36 9.54 26.52
N ARG A 555 10.81 8.72 27.48
CA ARG A 555 10.00 7.72 28.18
C ARG A 555 10.03 7.98 29.69
N PRO A 556 9.32 9.00 30.15
CA PRO A 556 9.42 9.45 31.53
C PRO A 556 8.91 8.43 32.56
N ASP A 557 8.07 7.47 32.13
CA ASP A 557 7.45 6.47 33.00
C ASP A 557 8.03 5.05 32.79
N ASP A 558 9.12 4.92 32.00
CA ASP A 558 9.80 3.64 31.78
C ASP A 558 10.64 3.29 33.03
N ALA A 559 10.13 2.34 33.82
CA ALA A 559 10.75 1.96 35.11
C ALA A 559 12.18 1.41 34.93
N ASP A 560 12.47 0.70 33.82
CA ASP A 560 13.82 0.17 33.57
C ASP A 560 14.79 1.26 33.14
N ALA A 561 14.36 2.19 32.31
CA ALA A 561 15.18 3.34 31.92
C ALA A 561 15.48 4.23 33.14
N LEU A 562 14.46 4.52 33.96
CA LEU A 562 14.61 5.27 35.20
C LEU A 562 15.57 4.57 36.17
N LYS A 563 15.42 3.27 36.40
CA LYS A 563 16.29 2.45 37.23
C LYS A 563 17.73 2.48 36.75
N ASN A 564 17.99 2.27 35.45
CA ASN A 564 19.34 2.22 34.91
C ASN A 564 20.03 3.59 35.03
N TYR A 565 19.31 4.68 34.80
CA TYR A 565 19.85 6.01 34.95
C TYR A 565 20.13 6.35 36.43
N ALA A 566 19.20 6.01 37.34
CA ALA A 566 19.39 6.18 38.78
C ALA A 566 20.58 5.38 39.28
N TRP A 567 20.72 4.13 38.84
CA TRP A 567 21.85 3.27 39.20
C TRP A 567 23.20 3.92 38.81
N LEU A 568 23.30 4.38 37.56
CA LEU A 568 24.53 5.06 37.10
C LEU A 568 24.84 6.30 37.91
N LEU A 569 23.84 7.16 38.17
CA LEU A 569 24.04 8.38 38.96
C LEU A 569 24.39 8.10 40.43
N ALA A 570 24.00 6.94 40.97
CA ALA A 570 24.30 6.54 42.35
C ALA A 570 25.66 5.86 42.48
N THR A 571 26.08 5.05 41.50
CA THR A 571 27.18 4.09 41.69
C THR A 571 28.39 4.31 40.80
N ALA A 572 28.34 5.25 39.82
CA ALA A 572 29.44 5.47 38.91
C ALA A 572 30.76 5.75 39.68
N PRO A 573 31.90 5.13 39.25
CA PRO A 573 33.22 5.48 39.81
C PRO A 573 33.60 6.94 39.58
N ASP A 574 33.18 7.53 38.45
CA ASP A 574 33.40 8.93 38.11
C ASP A 574 32.53 9.87 38.94
N ALA A 575 33.15 10.67 39.78
CA ALA A 575 32.46 11.64 40.64
C ALA A 575 31.73 12.72 39.84
N GLY A 576 32.19 13.05 38.62
CA GLY A 576 31.53 14.03 37.75
C GLY A 576 30.17 13.56 37.19
N VAL A 577 29.91 12.26 37.22
CA VAL A 577 28.64 11.67 36.77
C VAL A 577 27.65 11.49 37.92
N ARG A 578 28.13 11.30 39.14
CA ARG A 578 27.29 11.02 40.29
C ARG A 578 26.40 12.19 40.68
N ASN A 579 25.16 11.87 41.04
CA ASN A 579 24.18 12.81 41.57
C ASN A 579 23.16 12.07 42.44
N GLY A 580 23.44 11.96 43.74
CA GLY A 580 22.59 11.19 44.66
C GLY A 580 21.18 11.73 44.74
N ALA A 581 20.97 13.05 44.81
CA ALA A 581 19.62 13.63 44.88
C ALA A 581 18.77 13.28 43.63
N ARG A 582 19.38 13.38 42.43
CA ARG A 582 18.71 13.02 41.17
C ARG A 582 18.51 11.51 41.07
N ALA A 583 19.46 10.70 41.55
CA ALA A 583 19.33 9.25 41.61
C ALA A 583 18.12 8.80 42.46
N VAL A 584 17.92 9.41 43.64
CA VAL A 584 16.76 9.15 44.50
C VAL A 584 15.45 9.49 43.79
N GLU A 585 15.35 10.68 43.20
CA GLU A 585 14.15 11.09 42.46
C GLU A 585 13.77 10.07 41.37
N LEU A 586 14.75 9.64 40.58
CA LEU A 586 14.52 8.70 39.48
C LEU A 586 14.17 7.29 39.99
N ALA A 587 14.86 6.81 41.04
CA ALA A 587 14.59 5.50 41.64
C ALA A 587 13.22 5.45 42.30
N GLU A 588 12.77 6.54 42.94
CA GLU A 588 11.42 6.65 43.50
C GLU A 588 10.34 6.61 42.42
N ARG A 589 10.58 7.29 41.28
CA ARG A 589 9.68 7.20 40.12
C ARG A 589 9.65 5.79 39.55
N ALA A 590 10.81 5.12 39.41
CA ALA A 590 10.89 3.74 38.97
C ALA A 590 10.09 2.82 39.91
N ARG A 591 10.22 3.02 41.24
CA ARG A 591 9.47 2.26 42.25
C ARG A 591 7.96 2.47 42.13
N ALA A 592 7.52 3.68 41.85
CA ALA A 592 6.07 3.95 41.66
C ALA A 592 5.50 3.15 40.47
N GLY A 593 6.27 2.96 39.38
CA GLY A 593 5.88 2.17 38.22
C GLY A 593 5.99 0.64 38.42
N ALA A 594 6.89 0.18 39.29
CA ALA A 594 7.13 -1.26 39.54
C ALA A 594 7.53 -1.51 41.02
N PRO A 595 6.59 -1.38 41.96
CA PRO A 595 6.89 -1.37 43.42
C PRO A 595 7.44 -2.70 43.96
N GLN A 596 7.18 -3.80 43.28
CA GLN A 596 7.62 -5.15 43.69
C GLN A 596 8.96 -5.57 43.09
N ASN A 597 9.60 -4.72 42.25
CA ASN A 597 10.85 -5.07 41.58
C ASN A 597 12.05 -4.91 42.55
N PRO A 598 12.74 -6.01 42.94
CA PRO A 598 13.81 -5.95 43.91
C PRO A 598 15.06 -5.24 43.37
N PHE A 599 15.28 -5.19 42.06
CA PHE A 599 16.38 -4.47 41.48
C PHE A 599 16.20 -2.94 41.56
N ILE A 600 14.94 -2.47 41.49
CA ILE A 600 14.62 -1.06 41.71
C ILE A 600 14.84 -0.70 43.21
N GLN A 601 14.51 -1.59 44.12
CA GLN A 601 14.77 -1.36 45.56
C GLN A 601 16.29 -1.30 45.84
N ALA A 602 17.09 -2.17 45.26
CA ALA A 602 18.55 -2.09 45.32
C ALA A 602 19.08 -0.76 44.77
N THR A 603 18.58 -0.34 43.58
CA THR A 603 18.94 0.96 43.02
C THR A 603 18.58 2.12 43.92
N LEU A 604 17.42 2.07 44.58
CA LEU A 604 16.98 3.10 45.52
C LEU A 604 17.86 3.13 46.77
N ALA A 605 18.26 1.96 47.28
CA ALA A 605 19.19 1.86 48.42
C ALA A 605 20.57 2.51 48.06
N ALA A 606 21.10 2.16 46.89
CA ALA A 606 22.35 2.79 46.42
C ALA A 606 22.19 4.31 46.24
N ALA A 607 21.04 4.77 45.71
CA ALA A 607 20.74 6.19 45.55
C ALA A 607 20.69 6.96 46.88
N TYR A 608 20.02 6.39 47.88
CA TYR A 608 20.00 6.95 49.22
C TYR A 608 21.39 7.03 49.82
N ALA A 609 22.22 5.98 49.68
CA ALA A 609 23.59 6.00 50.18
C ALA A 609 24.43 7.10 49.51
N GLU A 610 24.31 7.29 48.18
CA GLU A 610 25.03 8.39 47.47
C GLU A 610 24.51 9.77 47.86
N ALA A 611 23.24 9.88 48.25
CA ALA A 611 22.66 11.12 48.78
C ALA A 611 23.01 11.37 50.28
N GLY A 612 23.79 10.48 50.91
CA GLY A 612 24.16 10.58 52.32
C GLY A 612 23.09 10.11 53.31
N GLN A 613 22.01 9.52 52.82
CA GLN A 613 20.85 9.01 53.61
C GLN A 613 21.09 7.53 53.95
N PHE A 614 22.12 7.25 54.76
CA PHE A 614 22.58 5.88 55.05
C PHE A 614 21.60 5.05 55.84
N HIS A 615 20.75 5.67 56.67
CA HIS A 615 19.72 4.96 57.41
C HIS A 615 18.63 4.42 56.48
N GLU A 616 18.10 5.25 55.57
CA GLU A 616 17.11 4.90 54.55
C GLU A 616 17.68 3.87 53.55
N ALA A 617 18.96 4.03 53.16
CA ALA A 617 19.67 3.09 52.31
C ALA A 617 19.70 1.69 52.94
N ARG A 618 20.05 1.58 54.22
CA ARG A 618 20.12 0.31 54.93
C ARG A 618 18.76 -0.35 55.02
N LEU A 619 17.71 0.39 55.47
CA LEU A 619 16.36 -0.16 55.60
C LEU A 619 15.81 -0.67 54.26
N THR A 620 16.06 0.09 53.19
CA THR A 620 15.61 -0.28 51.81
C THR A 620 16.35 -1.53 51.34
N ALA A 621 17.67 -1.60 51.56
CA ALA A 621 18.48 -2.76 51.17
C ALA A 621 18.12 -4.02 52.01
N GLU A 622 17.87 -3.92 53.30
CA GLU A 622 17.42 -5.03 54.17
C GLU A 622 16.09 -5.61 53.69
N ALA A 623 15.11 -4.76 53.36
CA ALA A 623 13.83 -5.19 52.82
C ALA A 623 13.98 -5.90 51.45
N ALA A 624 14.82 -5.36 50.55
CA ALA A 624 15.11 -5.98 49.26
C ALA A 624 15.88 -7.31 49.42
N LEU A 625 16.81 -7.41 50.40
CA LEU A 625 17.57 -8.62 50.69
C LEU A 625 16.65 -9.76 51.17
N GLN A 626 15.71 -9.47 52.03
CA GLN A 626 14.72 -10.46 52.49
C GLN A 626 13.96 -11.05 51.27
N PHE A 627 13.56 -10.22 50.35
CA PHE A 627 12.88 -10.68 49.13
C PHE A 627 13.84 -11.50 48.23
N ALA A 628 15.09 -11.04 48.06
CA ALA A 628 16.09 -11.72 47.24
C ALA A 628 16.44 -13.12 47.76
N ASP A 629 16.58 -13.26 49.09
CA ASP A 629 16.85 -14.55 49.74
C ASP A 629 15.64 -15.50 49.63
N GLN A 630 14.43 -15.03 49.77
CA GLN A 630 13.20 -15.83 49.62
C GLN A 630 13.00 -16.34 48.17
N ASN A 631 13.49 -15.60 47.19
CA ASN A 631 13.32 -15.92 45.77
C ASN A 631 14.62 -16.48 45.12
N ASN A 632 15.62 -16.85 45.92
CA ASN A 632 16.90 -17.41 45.47
C ASN A 632 17.68 -16.54 44.48
N LEU A 633 17.60 -15.21 44.62
CA LEU A 633 18.30 -14.23 43.80
C LEU A 633 19.73 -13.98 44.35
N GLY A 634 20.58 -14.97 44.31
CA GLY A 634 21.87 -14.97 45.05
C GLY A 634 22.82 -13.82 44.67
N ALA A 635 22.89 -13.44 43.38
CA ALA A 635 23.72 -12.31 42.93
C ALA A 635 23.23 -10.96 43.49
N LEU A 636 21.89 -10.73 43.50
CA LEU A 636 21.29 -9.54 44.09
C LEU A 636 21.46 -9.53 45.60
N ALA A 637 21.27 -10.68 46.26
CA ALA A 637 21.45 -10.78 47.71
C ALA A 637 22.89 -10.43 48.13
N ASN A 638 23.90 -10.86 47.36
CA ASN A 638 25.31 -10.49 47.63
C ASN A 638 25.58 -8.99 47.46
N LEU A 639 25.01 -8.38 46.38
CA LEU A 639 25.07 -6.95 46.17
C LEU A 639 24.47 -6.18 47.35
N LEU A 640 23.27 -6.55 47.77
CA LEU A 640 22.53 -5.90 48.87
C LEU A 640 23.27 -6.05 50.21
N ARG A 641 23.91 -7.18 50.50
CA ARG A 641 24.78 -7.35 51.68
C ARG A 641 25.96 -6.40 51.65
N GLN A 642 26.58 -6.17 50.48
CA GLN A 642 27.64 -5.18 50.34
C GLN A 642 27.12 -3.75 50.57
N GLU A 643 25.97 -3.40 50.01
CA GLU A 643 25.34 -2.08 50.20
C GLU A 643 25.04 -1.81 51.68
N ILE A 644 24.51 -2.82 52.39
CA ILE A 644 24.22 -2.73 53.84
C ILE A 644 25.52 -2.48 54.61
N ALA A 645 26.56 -3.30 54.40
CA ALA A 645 27.83 -3.19 55.10
C ALA A 645 28.55 -1.84 54.82
N LEU A 646 28.47 -1.32 53.61
CA LEU A 646 29.01 0.00 53.26
C LEU A 646 28.18 1.12 53.94
N SER A 647 26.84 1.02 53.94
CA SER A 647 25.98 2.02 54.54
C SER A 647 26.14 2.08 56.09
N GLU A 648 26.44 0.97 56.74
CA GLU A 648 26.81 0.93 58.19
C GLU A 648 28.08 1.73 58.49
N ASN A 649 28.99 1.79 57.51
CA ASN A 649 30.23 2.57 57.61
C ASN A 649 30.13 3.99 56.98
N SER A 650 28.90 4.45 56.70
CA SER A 650 28.64 5.74 56.02
C SER A 650 29.34 5.86 54.67
N GLN A 651 29.40 4.78 53.89
CA GLN A 651 29.98 4.70 52.58
C GLN A 651 28.93 4.26 51.52
N ALA A 652 29.02 4.86 50.34
CA ALA A 652 28.17 4.49 49.22
C ALA A 652 28.86 3.45 48.33
N TYR A 653 28.05 2.51 47.76
CA TYR A 653 28.53 1.50 46.83
C TYR A 653 29.08 2.13 45.53
N ARG A 654 30.11 1.52 44.97
CA ARG A 654 30.68 1.91 43.67
C ARG A 654 30.70 0.71 42.75
N ASP A 655 30.05 0.85 41.59
CA ASP A 655 30.05 -0.20 40.56
C ASP A 655 31.30 -0.06 39.70
N VAL A 656 32.31 -0.88 39.99
CA VAL A 656 33.61 -0.89 39.31
C VAL A 656 33.71 -1.99 38.24
N ARG A 657 32.61 -2.69 37.96
CA ARG A 657 32.60 -3.79 37.01
C ARG A 657 32.63 -3.36 35.55
#